data_35cc326829fc23f111004e0bcd222dba
#
_entry.id   35cc326829fc23f111004e0bcd222dba
#
_cell.length_a   1.000
_cell.length_b   1.000
_cell.length_c   1.000
_cell.angle_alpha   90.00
_cell.angle_beta   90.00
_cell.angle_gamma   90.00
#
_symmetry.space_group_name_H-M   'P 1'
#
loop_
_entity.id
_entity.type
_entity.pdbx_description
1 polymer ?
#
loop_
_entity_poly.entity_id
_entity_poly.type
_entity_poly.pdbx_seq_one_letter_code
_entity_poly.pdbx_strand_id
1 'polypeptide(L)'
;MISFFPDPYPDEILYSVCARYQDRVRYPNHAATIQQLFGSSSAIATIDLPNRLGYLISVLPPSHHYTADQLIDEHTLLPFYLPFLPKERQSHLREDMKGKETSVIHRRAGIMASRVKQPDWLKFCPVCTQEDRKQLGETYWHRLHQVPGVEVCSIHGIFLHDSSVRARDRENNHEFVAAEQVIPQKTAVQALNLSNPCHKVFFNLARNAQWLLSHPNLNSDLLSVRKRYQSLLAEKDLATYSGMNRLQQLIEAFSNYYNAEILQLLQSQLDEQSEQNWLFRLVRSTKGFQHPLRHLLLINFLQLTAEEFFHISEESQPFGKGNWFCLNPTCCYFQQSTIEEYHIRYDSHDRSPIGVFSCPHCQFTYQRKGPHKDPEDKYRFGRVKLYGKVWDETLKILWEDSTLSMTEVAEKLGFDWRTVQKQAVRLNLSFPRSGPTAKMSHLLVSPLQNPQEPKTISPDKLASCREEWLDIRKNYPEKGRRQLQIDFRRVYTWLRRNDLEWLEQHLPVRKVKKLPSSYGVNWEERDAELAIKAKRSAEQLKKSSGRPAHITISSIGRDLGQKGLLQHQLHKLPQTAQVLTEVVETYEEFAIRRIWWAADCFRTEGIYPKRTKLLLRASVSQKIATTPQVSSAIEEALQSLEII
;
A
#
# COMPACT_ATOMS: atom_id res chain seq x y z
N MET A 1 -42.32 0.64 19.83
CA MET A 1 -42.58 1.77 18.90
C MET A 1 -42.52 3.04 19.72
N ILE A 2 -41.76 4.04 19.28
CA ILE A 2 -41.68 5.38 19.89
C ILE A 2 -42.71 6.29 19.23
N SER A 3 -43.18 7.29 19.95
CA SER A 3 -44.23 8.19 19.44
C SER A 3 -43.69 9.32 18.55
N PHE A 4 -42.38 9.59 18.66
CA PHE A 4 -41.72 10.67 17.95
C PHE A 4 -40.24 10.32 17.76
N PHE A 5 -39.65 10.75 16.65
CA PHE A 5 -38.21 10.79 16.43
C PHE A 5 -37.90 12.00 15.57
N PRO A 6 -36.90 12.86 15.91
CA PRO A 6 -36.63 14.05 15.12
C PRO A 6 -36.03 13.67 13.77
N ASP A 7 -36.46 14.36 12.72
CA ASP A 7 -35.83 14.21 11.42
C ASP A 7 -34.36 14.65 11.49
N PRO A 8 -33.43 13.85 10.94
CA PRO A 8 -32.04 14.23 10.86
C PRO A 8 -31.84 15.45 9.95
N TYR A 9 -31.01 16.38 10.37
CA TYR A 9 -30.60 17.52 9.57
C TYR A 9 -29.49 17.12 8.56
N PRO A 10 -29.25 17.91 7.51
CA PRO A 10 -28.14 17.66 6.57
C PRO A 10 -26.79 17.57 7.28
N ASP A 11 -26.00 16.53 6.99
CA ASP A 11 -24.71 16.24 7.64
C ASP A 11 -24.78 16.12 9.19
N GLU A 12 -25.96 15.88 9.77
CA GLU A 12 -26.09 15.62 11.20
C GLU A 12 -25.63 14.21 11.54
N ILE A 13 -24.75 14.05 12.54
CA ILE A 13 -24.35 12.71 12.99
C ILE A 13 -25.48 12.07 13.84
N LEU A 14 -25.72 10.76 13.71
CA LEU A 14 -26.82 10.06 14.37
C LEU A 14 -26.82 10.25 15.89
N TYR A 15 -25.64 10.34 16.51
CA TYR A 15 -25.50 10.72 17.92
C TYR A 15 -26.28 12.02 18.25
N SER A 16 -26.18 13.01 17.38
CA SER A 16 -26.86 14.32 17.52
C SER A 16 -28.38 14.18 17.42
N VAL A 17 -28.85 13.38 16.45
CA VAL A 17 -30.30 13.11 16.31
C VAL A 17 -30.86 12.46 17.59
N CYS A 18 -30.14 11.47 18.13
CA CYS A 18 -30.49 10.82 19.40
C CYS A 18 -30.41 11.79 20.60
N ALA A 19 -29.47 12.73 20.58
CA ALA A 19 -29.35 13.77 21.60
C ALA A 19 -30.56 14.74 21.58
N ARG A 20 -30.97 15.17 20.38
CA ARG A 20 -32.18 15.98 20.21
C ARG A 20 -33.44 15.23 20.61
N TYR A 21 -33.51 13.93 20.33
CA TYR A 21 -34.58 13.08 20.82
C TYR A 21 -34.63 13.07 22.34
N GLN A 22 -33.51 12.78 23.01
CA GLN A 22 -33.41 12.75 24.46
C GLN A 22 -33.81 14.09 25.11
N ASP A 23 -33.37 15.21 24.55
CA ASP A 23 -33.70 16.54 25.05
C ASP A 23 -35.21 16.82 25.01
N ARG A 24 -35.91 16.33 23.99
CA ARG A 24 -37.36 16.53 23.82
C ARG A 24 -38.20 15.60 24.67
N VAL A 25 -37.79 14.31 24.79
CA VAL A 25 -38.58 13.32 25.58
C VAL A 25 -38.33 13.38 27.08
N ARG A 26 -37.15 13.88 27.51
CA ARG A 26 -36.76 14.10 28.92
C ARG A 26 -36.98 12.88 29.80
N TYR A 27 -36.56 11.70 29.36
CA TYR A 27 -36.63 10.50 30.21
C TYR A 27 -35.82 10.67 31.51
N PRO A 28 -36.23 9.97 32.59
CA PRO A 28 -35.60 10.13 33.91
C PRO A 28 -34.10 9.82 33.95
N ASN A 29 -33.62 8.98 33.02
CA ASN A 29 -32.21 8.64 32.91
C ASN A 29 -31.81 8.27 31.47
N HIS A 30 -30.54 8.37 31.14
CA HIS A 30 -29.99 8.08 29.82
C HIS A 30 -30.17 6.61 29.41
N ALA A 31 -30.17 5.66 30.40
CA ALA A 31 -30.36 4.25 30.11
C ALA A 31 -31.76 3.95 29.54
N ALA A 32 -32.79 4.70 29.97
CA ALA A 32 -34.13 4.58 29.42
C ALA A 32 -34.20 4.97 27.95
N THR A 33 -33.54 6.08 27.57
CA THR A 33 -33.41 6.51 26.18
C THR A 33 -32.69 5.45 25.34
N ILE A 34 -31.55 4.95 25.81
CA ILE A 34 -30.75 3.91 25.14
C ILE A 34 -31.57 2.62 24.99
N GLN A 35 -32.26 2.17 26.06
CA GLN A 35 -33.14 1.00 26.00
C GLN A 35 -34.23 1.14 24.95
N GLN A 36 -34.82 2.32 24.83
CA GLN A 36 -35.90 2.58 23.92
C GLN A 36 -35.41 2.63 22.46
N LEU A 37 -34.33 3.34 22.20
CA LEU A 37 -33.79 3.52 20.85
C LEU A 37 -33.07 2.28 20.33
N PHE A 38 -32.36 1.53 21.19
CA PHE A 38 -31.46 0.45 20.80
C PHE A 38 -31.80 -0.92 21.39
N GLY A 39 -32.87 -1.03 22.17
CA GLY A 39 -33.36 -2.30 22.73
C GLY A 39 -32.46 -2.93 23.78
N SER A 40 -31.57 -2.15 24.39
CA SER A 40 -30.66 -2.63 25.45
C SER A 40 -30.17 -1.47 26.29
N SER A 41 -30.34 -1.57 27.59
CA SER A 41 -29.83 -0.57 28.56
C SER A 41 -28.29 -0.51 28.62
N SER A 42 -27.60 -1.53 28.10
CA SER A 42 -26.14 -1.59 28.02
C SER A 42 -25.58 -1.13 26.69
N ALA A 43 -26.42 -0.68 25.74
CA ALA A 43 -25.92 -0.10 24.49
C ALA A 43 -25.22 1.24 24.77
N ILE A 44 -24.24 1.57 23.95
CA ILE A 44 -23.41 2.77 24.09
C ILE A 44 -23.90 3.84 23.13
N ALA A 45 -23.96 5.09 23.59
CA ALA A 45 -24.20 6.27 22.76
C ALA A 45 -22.96 6.54 21.88
N THR A 46 -22.76 5.75 20.84
CA THR A 46 -21.60 5.79 19.97
C THR A 46 -21.70 6.97 19.00
N ILE A 47 -20.60 7.71 18.84
CA ILE A 47 -20.57 8.92 18.00
C ILE A 47 -20.30 8.54 16.54
N ASP A 48 -19.31 7.70 16.29
CA ASP A 48 -18.78 7.43 14.94
C ASP A 48 -19.50 6.30 14.18
N LEU A 49 -19.49 5.09 14.74
CA LEU A 49 -20.01 3.85 14.12
C LEU A 49 -20.97 3.13 15.10
N PRO A 50 -22.20 3.61 15.23
CA PRO A 50 -23.20 2.99 16.11
C PRO A 50 -23.64 1.61 15.60
N ASN A 51 -24.12 0.79 16.51
CA ASN A 51 -24.75 -0.50 16.21
C ASN A 51 -26.25 -0.48 16.47
N ARG A 52 -26.93 -1.62 16.30
CA ARG A 52 -28.38 -1.83 16.55
C ARG A 52 -29.29 -0.92 15.71
N LEU A 53 -28.82 -0.47 14.57
CA LEU A 53 -29.61 0.43 13.70
C LEU A 53 -30.86 -0.29 13.12
N GLY A 54 -30.79 -1.62 12.93
CA GLY A 54 -31.98 -2.41 12.57
C GLY A 54 -33.08 -2.36 13.66
N TYR A 55 -32.70 -2.39 14.93
CA TYR A 55 -33.66 -2.21 16.02
C TYR A 55 -34.19 -0.78 16.06
N LEU A 56 -33.34 0.24 15.94
CA LEU A 56 -33.75 1.64 15.88
C LEU A 56 -34.85 1.82 14.84
N ILE A 57 -34.62 1.37 13.61
CA ILE A 57 -35.61 1.46 12.52
C ILE A 57 -36.94 0.76 12.90
N SER A 58 -36.86 -0.41 13.56
CA SER A 58 -38.07 -1.19 13.94
C SER A 58 -38.95 -0.50 15.01
N VAL A 59 -38.39 0.45 15.76
CA VAL A 59 -39.12 1.15 16.83
C VAL A 59 -39.54 2.57 16.45
N LEU A 60 -39.09 3.11 15.29
CA LEU A 60 -39.47 4.43 14.81
C LEU A 60 -41.00 4.50 14.54
N PRO A 61 -41.58 5.73 14.51
CA PRO A 61 -42.97 5.93 14.16
C PRO A 61 -43.29 5.39 12.75
N PRO A 62 -44.52 4.93 12.45
CA PRO A 62 -44.85 4.38 11.12
C PRO A 62 -44.69 5.36 9.95
N SER A 63 -44.67 6.66 10.25
CA SER A 63 -44.54 7.73 9.25
C SER A 63 -43.08 8.03 8.86
N HIS A 64 -42.09 7.37 9.47
CA HIS A 64 -40.69 7.59 9.10
C HIS A 64 -40.37 6.99 7.71
N HIS A 65 -39.40 7.60 7.06
CA HIS A 65 -38.98 7.18 5.70
C HIS A 65 -37.53 6.61 5.69
N TYR A 66 -36.89 6.48 6.84
CA TYR A 66 -35.48 6.10 6.96
C TYR A 66 -35.29 4.60 6.91
N THR A 67 -34.24 4.17 6.21
CA THR A 67 -33.71 2.81 6.30
C THR A 67 -32.43 2.80 7.13
N ALA A 68 -32.03 1.64 7.63
CA ALA A 68 -30.76 1.51 8.35
C ALA A 68 -29.56 1.89 7.46
N ASP A 69 -29.60 1.56 6.17
CA ASP A 69 -28.53 1.90 5.23
C ASP A 69 -28.45 3.43 4.99
N GLN A 70 -29.59 4.12 4.87
CA GLN A 70 -29.59 5.59 4.78
C GLN A 70 -28.98 6.24 6.03
N LEU A 71 -29.39 5.80 7.23
CA LEU A 71 -28.77 6.31 8.46
C LEU A 71 -27.25 6.04 8.51
N ILE A 72 -26.81 4.86 8.05
CA ILE A 72 -25.39 4.54 7.97
C ILE A 72 -24.66 5.48 7.01
N ASP A 73 -25.21 5.71 5.84
CA ASP A 73 -24.56 6.44 4.76
C ASP A 73 -24.60 7.96 4.98
N GLU A 74 -25.69 8.49 5.54
CA GLU A 74 -25.90 9.93 5.65
C GLU A 74 -25.58 10.49 7.05
N HIS A 75 -25.63 9.64 8.11
CA HIS A 75 -25.56 10.10 9.50
C HIS A 75 -24.50 9.37 10.35
N THR A 76 -23.58 8.62 9.74
CA THR A 76 -22.42 8.01 10.45
C THR A 76 -21.10 8.31 9.74
N LEU A 77 -19.98 7.97 10.39
CA LEU A 77 -18.66 8.12 9.78
C LEU A 77 -18.26 6.92 8.90
N LEU A 78 -19.13 5.93 8.67
CA LEU A 78 -18.78 4.74 7.89
C LEU A 78 -18.28 5.07 6.48
N PRO A 79 -18.90 5.98 5.70
CA PRO A 79 -18.44 6.30 4.35
C PRO A 79 -16.99 6.79 4.29
N PHE A 80 -16.49 7.43 5.34
CA PHE A 80 -15.10 7.85 5.44
C PHE A 80 -14.11 6.67 5.48
N TYR A 81 -14.53 5.51 6.03
CA TYR A 81 -13.69 4.33 6.17
C TYR A 81 -13.78 3.36 4.99
N LEU A 82 -14.97 3.23 4.38
CA LEU A 82 -15.29 2.19 3.41
C LEU A 82 -14.29 2.08 2.24
N PRO A 83 -13.91 3.16 1.53
CA PRO A 83 -13.09 3.05 0.32
C PRO A 83 -11.70 2.43 0.55
N PHE A 84 -11.24 2.43 1.80
CA PHE A 84 -9.91 1.96 2.21
C PHE A 84 -9.94 0.57 2.84
N LEU A 85 -11.08 -0.12 2.80
CA LEU A 85 -11.28 -1.46 3.35
C LEU A 85 -11.45 -2.51 2.23
N PRO A 86 -11.07 -3.77 2.46
CA PRO A 86 -11.44 -4.86 1.56
C PRO A 86 -12.96 -4.99 1.43
N LYS A 87 -13.47 -5.34 0.22
CA LYS A 87 -14.91 -5.44 -0.07
C LYS A 87 -15.69 -6.29 0.93
N GLU A 88 -15.14 -7.43 1.30
CA GLU A 88 -15.77 -8.33 2.30
C GLU A 88 -15.98 -7.65 3.66
N ARG A 89 -15.02 -6.81 4.08
CA ARG A 89 -15.14 -6.06 5.34
C ARG A 89 -16.16 -4.94 5.24
N GLN A 90 -16.30 -4.31 4.09
CA GLN A 90 -17.30 -3.26 3.85
C GLN A 90 -18.72 -3.79 4.08
N SER A 91 -19.05 -4.93 3.47
CA SER A 91 -20.36 -5.57 3.63
C SER A 91 -20.62 -6.01 5.07
N HIS A 92 -19.65 -6.67 5.71
CA HIS A 92 -19.80 -7.11 7.10
C HIS A 92 -19.97 -5.94 8.08
N LEU A 93 -19.32 -4.80 7.86
CA LEU A 93 -19.47 -3.63 8.74
C LEU A 93 -20.90 -3.06 8.69
N ARG A 94 -21.50 -2.99 7.51
CA ARG A 94 -22.89 -2.55 7.38
C ARG A 94 -23.85 -3.49 8.15
N GLU A 95 -23.66 -4.79 8.03
CA GLU A 95 -24.47 -5.77 8.75
C GLU A 95 -24.23 -5.73 10.28
N ASP A 96 -22.99 -5.55 10.72
CA ASP A 96 -22.68 -5.39 12.15
C ASP A 96 -23.37 -4.14 12.73
N MET A 97 -23.37 -3.01 12.00
CA MET A 97 -24.04 -1.78 12.44
C MET A 97 -25.57 -1.92 12.52
N LYS A 98 -26.17 -2.74 11.67
CA LYS A 98 -27.60 -3.10 11.77
C LYS A 98 -27.86 -4.06 12.94
N GLY A 99 -26.91 -4.93 13.25
CA GLY A 99 -26.99 -5.99 14.24
C GLY A 99 -26.73 -5.56 15.69
N LYS A 100 -26.63 -6.57 16.56
CA LYS A 100 -26.44 -6.39 18.03
C LYS A 100 -24.97 -6.40 18.47
N GLU A 101 -24.03 -6.76 17.60
CA GLU A 101 -22.62 -6.96 17.91
C GLU A 101 -21.89 -5.63 18.11
N THR A 102 -21.42 -5.35 19.33
CA THR A 102 -20.79 -4.05 19.66
C THR A 102 -19.27 -4.09 19.49
N SER A 103 -18.60 -5.16 19.93
CA SER A 103 -17.12 -5.22 20.05
C SER A 103 -16.39 -5.42 18.72
N VAL A 104 -17.13 -5.72 17.65
CA VAL A 104 -16.57 -6.12 16.35
C VAL A 104 -16.38 -4.95 15.39
N ILE A 105 -17.25 -3.93 15.45
CA ILE A 105 -17.31 -2.83 14.49
C ILE A 105 -15.98 -2.06 14.42
N HIS A 106 -15.52 -1.47 15.52
CA HIS A 106 -14.27 -0.69 15.54
C HIS A 106 -13.03 -1.53 15.23
N ARG A 107 -13.03 -2.82 15.63
CA ARG A 107 -11.96 -3.77 15.26
C ARG A 107 -11.99 -4.08 13.77
N ARG A 108 -13.16 -4.29 13.17
CA ARG A 108 -13.33 -4.60 11.75
C ARG A 108 -13.06 -3.38 10.88
N ALA A 109 -13.43 -2.20 11.33
CA ALA A 109 -13.05 -0.91 10.74
C ALA A 109 -11.54 -0.58 10.92
N GLY A 110 -10.81 -1.34 11.76
CA GLY A 110 -9.38 -1.16 11.99
C GLY A 110 -9.03 0.02 12.90
N ILE A 111 -10.03 0.69 13.50
CA ILE A 111 -9.85 1.88 14.35
C ILE A 111 -9.03 1.52 15.60
N MET A 112 -9.31 0.38 16.24
CA MET A 112 -8.61 -0.04 17.47
C MET A 112 -7.10 -0.28 17.26
N ALA A 113 -6.68 -0.68 16.07
CA ALA A 113 -5.28 -0.92 15.75
C ALA A 113 -4.55 0.34 15.26
N SER A 114 -5.27 1.43 15.06
CA SER A 114 -4.74 2.70 14.57
C SER A 114 -4.12 3.52 15.70
N ARG A 115 -3.04 4.25 15.38
CA ARG A 115 -2.51 5.31 16.26
C ARG A 115 -3.30 6.61 16.13
N VAL A 116 -4.02 6.80 15.02
CA VAL A 116 -4.93 7.93 14.84
C VAL A 116 -6.18 7.64 15.66
N LYS A 117 -6.43 8.46 16.65
CA LYS A 117 -7.56 8.33 17.57
C LYS A 117 -8.69 9.28 17.17
N GLN A 118 -9.89 8.97 17.63
CA GLN A 118 -11.01 9.90 17.57
C GLN A 118 -10.67 11.20 18.33
N PRO A 119 -11.27 12.35 17.98
CA PRO A 119 -11.15 13.59 18.77
C PRO A 119 -11.45 13.34 20.24
N ASP A 120 -10.83 14.12 21.13
CA ASP A 120 -11.11 14.05 22.57
C ASP A 120 -12.48 14.64 22.91
N TRP A 121 -12.87 15.66 22.15
CA TRP A 121 -14.08 16.44 22.34
C TRP A 121 -14.89 16.48 21.06
N LEU A 122 -16.23 16.65 21.16
CA LEU A 122 -17.04 16.96 20.01
C LEU A 122 -16.70 18.38 19.52
N LYS A 123 -16.52 18.50 18.20
CA LYS A 123 -16.10 19.76 17.56
C LYS A 123 -17.25 20.45 16.84
N PHE A 124 -17.17 21.78 16.80
CA PHE A 124 -18.15 22.59 16.11
C PHE A 124 -17.51 23.77 15.36
N CYS A 125 -18.19 24.26 14.35
CA CYS A 125 -17.85 25.49 13.65
C CYS A 125 -18.74 26.63 14.18
N PRO A 126 -18.17 27.74 14.72
CA PRO A 126 -18.98 28.86 15.23
C PRO A 126 -19.93 29.48 14.22
N VAL A 127 -19.57 29.48 12.94
CA VAL A 127 -20.43 30.05 11.88
C VAL A 127 -21.55 29.07 11.54
N CYS A 128 -21.27 27.75 11.37
CA CYS A 128 -22.31 26.74 11.16
C CYS A 128 -23.38 26.84 12.29
N THR A 129 -22.94 26.91 13.55
CA THR A 129 -23.88 26.96 14.69
C THR A 129 -24.78 28.18 14.67
N GLN A 130 -24.31 29.34 14.17
CA GLN A 130 -25.12 30.52 14.02
C GLN A 130 -26.13 30.40 12.85
N GLU A 131 -25.69 29.81 11.74
CA GLU A 131 -26.53 29.53 10.58
C GLU A 131 -27.62 28.52 10.91
N ASP A 132 -27.28 27.42 11.59
CA ASP A 132 -28.21 26.39 12.07
C ASP A 132 -29.30 27.01 12.93
N ARG A 133 -28.94 27.80 13.95
CA ARG A 133 -29.89 28.48 14.83
C ARG A 133 -30.80 29.45 14.09
N LYS A 134 -30.24 30.16 13.08
CA LYS A 134 -31.03 31.08 12.26
C LYS A 134 -32.01 30.37 11.33
N GLN A 135 -31.62 29.22 10.76
CA GLN A 135 -32.44 28.52 9.77
C GLN A 135 -33.38 27.49 10.41
N LEU A 136 -32.92 26.80 11.44
CA LEU A 136 -33.58 25.63 12.04
C LEU A 136 -34.09 25.89 13.45
N GLY A 137 -33.66 26.98 14.09
CA GLY A 137 -34.00 27.31 15.48
C GLY A 137 -33.11 26.64 16.54
N GLU A 138 -32.29 25.71 16.15
CA GLU A 138 -31.34 24.98 17.03
C GLU A 138 -30.09 24.60 16.24
N THR A 139 -28.93 24.42 16.91
CA THR A 139 -27.73 23.86 16.32
C THR A 139 -27.60 22.38 16.65
N TYR A 140 -26.75 21.68 15.89
CA TYR A 140 -26.55 20.24 15.98
C TYR A 140 -25.09 19.87 15.75
N TRP A 141 -24.73 18.59 16.06
CA TRP A 141 -23.38 18.09 15.78
C TRP A 141 -23.25 17.65 14.32
N HIS A 142 -22.51 18.44 13.53
CA HIS A 142 -22.19 18.12 12.16
C HIS A 142 -21.26 16.92 12.09
N ARG A 143 -21.55 15.99 11.22
CA ARG A 143 -20.82 14.72 11.02
C ARG A 143 -19.38 14.98 10.60
N LEU A 144 -19.16 15.88 9.62
CA LEU A 144 -17.83 16.22 9.13
C LEU A 144 -16.91 16.72 10.24
N HIS A 145 -17.43 17.50 11.19
CA HIS A 145 -16.62 18.06 12.28
C HIS A 145 -16.12 17.00 13.26
N GLN A 146 -16.72 15.78 13.26
CA GLN A 146 -16.32 14.68 14.12
C GLN A 146 -15.32 13.71 13.47
N VAL A 147 -14.93 13.95 12.21
CA VAL A 147 -13.96 13.11 11.49
C VAL A 147 -12.57 13.31 12.08
N PRO A 148 -11.84 12.22 12.42
CA PRO A 148 -10.49 12.33 12.94
C PRO A 148 -9.54 13.05 11.97
N GLY A 149 -8.86 14.09 12.45
CA GLY A 149 -7.94 14.92 11.67
C GLY A 149 -8.59 16.06 10.91
N VAL A 150 -9.90 16.26 11.02
CA VAL A 150 -10.58 17.46 10.53
C VAL A 150 -10.52 18.52 11.62
N GLU A 151 -9.74 19.56 11.37
CA GLU A 151 -9.48 20.67 12.27
C GLU A 151 -10.13 21.98 11.83
N VAL A 152 -10.72 21.99 10.65
CA VAL A 152 -11.29 23.20 10.03
C VAL A 152 -12.62 22.89 9.35
N CYS A 153 -13.50 23.87 9.32
CA CYS A 153 -14.75 23.79 8.56
C CYS A 153 -14.44 23.93 7.05
N SER A 154 -14.87 22.97 6.26
CA SER A 154 -14.69 22.97 4.80
C SER A 154 -15.56 24.02 4.08
N ILE A 155 -16.64 24.45 4.72
CA ILE A 155 -17.60 25.44 4.18
C ILE A 155 -17.10 26.87 4.49
N HIS A 156 -16.79 27.14 5.75
CA HIS A 156 -16.51 28.50 6.22
C HIS A 156 -15.02 28.86 6.24
N GLY A 157 -14.11 27.88 6.05
CA GLY A 157 -12.66 28.15 6.07
C GLY A 157 -12.17 28.70 7.41
N ILE A 158 -12.68 28.18 8.52
CA ILE A 158 -12.29 28.56 9.88
C ILE A 158 -11.93 27.33 10.70
N PHE A 159 -11.14 27.53 11.77
CA PHE A 159 -10.83 26.45 12.70
C PHE A 159 -12.08 26.03 13.50
N LEU A 160 -12.19 24.72 13.73
CA LEU A 160 -13.20 24.15 14.60
C LEU A 160 -12.82 24.40 16.06
N HIS A 161 -13.83 24.51 16.91
CA HIS A 161 -13.66 24.59 18.35
C HIS A 161 -14.03 23.26 19.03
N ASP A 162 -13.30 22.93 20.07
CA ASP A 162 -13.67 21.85 20.97
C ASP A 162 -14.81 22.31 21.88
N SER A 163 -15.83 21.47 22.03
CA SER A 163 -16.89 21.69 23.02
C SER A 163 -16.51 21.16 24.39
N SER A 164 -17.41 21.27 25.36
CA SER A 164 -17.28 20.65 26.69
C SER A 164 -17.69 19.16 26.72
N VAL A 165 -18.18 18.60 25.58
CA VAL A 165 -18.65 17.21 25.50
C VAL A 165 -17.53 16.30 25.04
N ARG A 166 -17.16 15.35 25.90
CA ARG A 166 -16.15 14.35 25.51
C ARG A 166 -16.66 13.40 24.46
N ALA A 167 -15.87 13.21 23.38
CA ALA A 167 -16.16 12.24 22.34
C ALA A 167 -15.69 10.83 22.75
N ARG A 168 -14.64 10.73 23.58
CA ARG A 168 -14.10 9.46 24.10
C ARG A 168 -13.78 9.58 25.59
N ASP A 169 -13.54 8.46 26.25
CA ASP A 169 -13.26 8.36 27.69
C ASP A 169 -14.31 9.11 28.53
N ARG A 170 -15.60 8.95 28.13
CA ARG A 170 -16.75 9.58 28.80
C ARG A 170 -17.04 8.91 30.13
N GLU A 171 -17.40 9.72 31.13
CA GLU A 171 -17.83 9.20 32.44
C GLU A 171 -19.11 8.39 32.32
N ASN A 172 -20.05 8.86 31.49
CA ASN A 172 -21.28 8.15 31.18
C ASN A 172 -21.35 7.81 29.66
N ASN A 173 -21.17 6.55 29.33
CA ASN A 173 -21.22 6.05 27.94
C ASN A 173 -22.66 5.94 27.37
N HIS A 174 -23.68 6.22 28.19
CA HIS A 174 -25.09 6.19 27.77
C HIS A 174 -25.65 7.58 27.49
N GLU A 175 -24.86 8.62 27.72
CA GLU A 175 -25.29 10.01 27.64
C GLU A 175 -25.27 10.52 26.16
N PHE A 176 -26.39 11.11 25.75
CA PHE A 176 -26.49 11.94 24.57
C PHE A 176 -26.59 13.40 25.01
N VAL A 177 -25.74 14.26 24.48
CA VAL A 177 -25.73 15.69 24.79
C VAL A 177 -26.03 16.48 23.50
N ALA A 178 -27.14 17.23 23.49
CA ALA A 178 -27.51 18.06 22.37
C ALA A 178 -26.55 19.26 22.23
N ALA A 179 -26.20 19.60 21.00
CA ALA A 179 -25.27 20.69 20.70
C ALA A 179 -25.80 22.04 21.24
N GLU A 180 -27.11 22.28 21.11
CA GLU A 180 -27.74 23.52 21.55
C GLU A 180 -27.61 23.75 23.07
N GLN A 181 -27.50 22.69 23.87
CA GLN A 181 -27.34 22.80 25.32
C GLN A 181 -25.97 23.29 25.77
N VAL A 182 -24.92 23.03 24.98
CA VAL A 182 -23.53 23.21 25.40
C VAL A 182 -22.73 24.20 24.56
N ILE A 183 -23.16 24.47 23.32
CA ILE A 183 -22.46 25.41 22.46
C ILE A 183 -22.87 26.83 22.76
N PRO A 184 -21.92 27.73 23.15
CA PRO A 184 -22.24 29.12 23.45
C PRO A 184 -22.92 29.86 22.27
N GLN A 185 -23.73 30.83 22.58
CA GLN A 185 -24.40 31.67 21.59
C GLN A 185 -23.40 32.50 20.74
N LYS A 186 -22.25 32.82 21.31
CA LYS A 186 -21.17 33.55 20.63
C LYS A 186 -19.86 32.86 20.92
N THR A 187 -19.14 32.52 19.88
CA THR A 187 -17.79 31.95 19.93
C THR A 187 -16.88 32.73 18.99
N ALA A 188 -15.66 32.99 19.40
CA ALA A 188 -14.66 33.67 18.56
C ALA A 188 -14.41 32.87 17.29
N VAL A 189 -14.17 33.54 16.18
CA VAL A 189 -13.87 32.92 14.87
C VAL A 189 -12.39 33.07 14.58
N GLN A 190 -11.74 31.96 14.30
CA GLN A 190 -10.35 31.92 13.85
C GLN A 190 -10.31 31.53 12.37
N ALA A 191 -10.09 32.52 11.52
CA ALA A 191 -10.04 32.31 10.07
C ALA A 191 -8.76 31.58 9.61
N LEU A 192 -8.87 30.83 8.54
CA LEU A 192 -7.72 30.24 7.86
C LEU A 192 -6.95 31.29 7.08
N ASN A 193 -5.61 31.14 7.09
CA ASN A 193 -4.74 31.82 6.15
C ASN A 193 -4.25 30.79 5.11
N LEU A 194 -4.84 30.78 3.94
CA LEU A 194 -4.49 29.82 2.87
C LEU A 194 -3.10 30.07 2.25
N SER A 195 -2.44 31.19 2.57
CA SER A 195 -1.02 31.39 2.24
C SER A 195 -0.12 30.57 3.18
N ASN A 196 -0.61 30.12 4.33
CA ASN A 196 0.10 29.21 5.22
C ASN A 196 -0.05 27.76 4.72
N PRO A 197 1.04 27.06 4.38
CA PRO A 197 1.00 25.68 3.90
C PRO A 197 0.27 24.73 4.85
N CYS A 198 0.42 24.91 6.17
CA CYS A 198 -0.25 24.07 7.18
C CYS A 198 -1.76 24.22 7.13
N HIS A 199 -2.26 25.46 7.06
CA HIS A 199 -3.69 25.73 6.97
C HIS A 199 -4.29 25.18 5.66
N LYS A 200 -3.53 25.23 4.56
CA LYS A 200 -3.93 24.63 3.28
C LYS A 200 -4.07 23.11 3.39
N VAL A 201 -3.17 22.44 4.13
CA VAL A 201 -3.27 20.98 4.39
C VAL A 201 -4.56 20.67 5.15
N PHE A 202 -4.87 21.38 6.24
CA PHE A 202 -6.10 21.15 7.01
C PHE A 202 -7.35 21.37 6.17
N PHE A 203 -7.36 22.42 5.35
CA PHE A 203 -8.50 22.70 4.48
C PHE A 203 -8.70 21.61 3.42
N ASN A 204 -7.63 21.16 2.78
CA ASN A 204 -7.69 20.05 1.82
C ASN A 204 -8.17 18.75 2.47
N LEU A 205 -7.70 18.43 3.69
CA LEU A 205 -8.15 17.25 4.43
C LEU A 205 -9.64 17.33 4.75
N ALA A 206 -10.13 18.49 5.19
CA ALA A 206 -11.55 18.69 5.49
C ALA A 206 -12.43 18.54 4.25
N ARG A 207 -12.03 19.13 3.11
CA ARG A 207 -12.73 18.97 1.83
C ARG A 207 -12.74 17.53 1.34
N ASN A 208 -11.61 16.84 1.42
CA ASN A 208 -11.50 15.44 1.03
C ASN A 208 -12.34 14.52 1.93
N ALA A 209 -12.37 14.79 3.24
CA ALA A 209 -13.22 14.06 4.18
C ALA A 209 -14.70 14.29 3.88
N GLN A 210 -15.10 15.53 3.60
CA GLN A 210 -16.47 15.88 3.19
C GLN A 210 -16.87 15.12 1.92
N TRP A 211 -16.00 15.11 0.91
CA TRP A 211 -16.27 14.41 -0.33
C TRP A 211 -16.47 12.90 -0.09
N LEU A 212 -15.63 12.27 0.73
CA LEU A 212 -15.79 10.85 1.10
C LEU A 212 -17.11 10.58 1.82
N LEU A 213 -17.51 11.44 2.77
CA LEU A 213 -18.79 11.32 3.46
C LEU A 213 -19.99 11.45 2.55
N SER A 214 -19.90 12.27 1.51
CA SER A 214 -20.99 12.48 0.53
C SER A 214 -21.02 11.41 -0.59
N HIS A 215 -20.06 10.48 -0.63
CA HIS A 215 -19.99 9.42 -1.63
C HIS A 215 -19.91 8.01 -0.99
N PRO A 216 -20.99 7.56 -0.30
CA PRO A 216 -21.01 6.30 0.44
C PRO A 216 -20.90 5.06 -0.45
N ASN A 217 -21.23 5.19 -1.75
CA ASN A 217 -21.29 4.09 -2.71
C ASN A 217 -20.11 4.08 -3.69
N LEU A 218 -18.93 4.53 -3.25
CA LEU A 218 -17.71 4.43 -4.06
C LEU A 218 -17.40 2.97 -4.35
N ASN A 219 -17.37 2.62 -5.65
CA ASN A 219 -16.96 1.27 -6.08
C ASN A 219 -15.43 1.16 -6.02
N SER A 220 -14.90 1.19 -4.82
CA SER A 220 -13.46 1.11 -4.56
C SER A 220 -13.19 0.21 -3.36
N ASP A 221 -12.02 -0.39 -3.37
CA ASP A 221 -11.50 -1.17 -2.25
C ASP A 221 -9.99 -0.92 -2.05
N LEU A 222 -9.44 -1.54 -1.03
CA LEU A 222 -8.02 -1.39 -0.70
C LEU A 222 -7.08 -1.80 -1.84
N LEU A 223 -7.47 -2.77 -2.69
CA LEU A 223 -6.65 -3.21 -3.81
C LEU A 223 -6.63 -2.16 -4.92
N SER A 224 -7.79 -1.64 -5.28
CA SER A 224 -7.98 -0.55 -6.23
C SER A 224 -7.18 0.70 -5.83
N VAL A 225 -7.33 1.11 -4.57
CA VAL A 225 -6.59 2.25 -4.00
C VAL A 225 -5.08 2.08 -4.15
N ARG A 226 -4.55 0.86 -3.92
CA ARG A 226 -3.11 0.61 -4.05
C ARG A 226 -2.60 0.63 -5.48
N LYS A 227 -3.36 0.10 -6.41
CA LYS A 227 -3.00 0.17 -7.84
C LYS A 227 -2.88 1.63 -8.28
N ARG A 228 -3.81 2.50 -7.85
CA ARG A 228 -3.73 3.95 -8.11
C ARG A 228 -2.48 4.56 -7.49
N TYR A 229 -2.14 4.24 -6.23
CA TYR A 229 -0.88 4.72 -5.63
C TYR A 229 0.34 4.28 -6.40
N GLN A 230 0.41 3.01 -6.84
CA GLN A 230 1.55 2.50 -7.62
C GLN A 230 1.72 3.27 -8.93
N SER A 231 0.63 3.52 -9.65
CA SER A 231 0.64 4.31 -10.88
C SER A 231 1.15 5.74 -10.64
N LEU A 232 0.55 6.44 -9.68
CA LEU A 232 0.88 7.83 -9.36
C LEU A 232 2.30 8.02 -8.79
N LEU A 233 2.75 7.09 -7.96
CA LEU A 233 4.12 7.12 -7.44
C LEU A 233 5.15 6.81 -8.52
N ALA A 234 4.81 5.96 -9.51
CA ALA A 234 5.68 5.69 -10.65
C ALA A 234 5.84 6.91 -11.55
N GLU A 235 4.78 7.70 -11.75
CA GLU A 235 4.83 8.96 -12.50
C GLU A 235 5.74 10.02 -11.83
N LYS A 236 5.86 9.96 -10.50
CA LYS A 236 6.75 10.85 -9.70
C LYS A 236 8.15 10.24 -9.44
N ASP A 237 8.51 9.16 -10.12
CA ASP A 237 9.77 8.41 -9.89
C ASP A 237 9.95 7.86 -8.45
N LEU A 238 8.87 7.78 -7.66
CA LEU A 238 8.87 7.22 -6.30
C LEU A 238 8.51 5.72 -6.26
N ALA A 239 8.16 5.15 -7.40
CA ALA A 239 8.00 3.71 -7.63
C ALA A 239 8.44 3.35 -9.04
N THR A 240 8.63 2.05 -9.30
CA THR A 240 8.78 1.55 -10.67
C THR A 240 7.41 1.18 -11.23
N TYR A 241 7.24 1.25 -12.55
CA TYR A 241 6.02 0.80 -13.21
C TYR A 241 5.75 -0.70 -13.05
N SER A 242 6.73 -1.49 -12.64
CA SER A 242 6.57 -2.90 -12.24
C SER A 242 6.07 -3.10 -10.81
N GLY A 243 5.77 -2.03 -10.08
CA GLY A 243 5.20 -2.06 -8.74
C GLY A 243 6.23 -2.12 -7.59
N MET A 244 7.53 -1.90 -7.87
CA MET A 244 8.54 -1.80 -6.81
C MET A 244 8.62 -0.36 -6.30
N ASN A 245 8.30 -0.14 -5.03
CA ASN A 245 8.38 1.17 -4.41
C ASN A 245 9.83 1.55 -4.05
N ARG A 246 10.20 2.80 -4.28
CA ARG A 246 11.46 3.43 -3.86
C ARG A 246 11.27 4.05 -2.48
N LEU A 247 11.21 3.21 -1.47
CA LEU A 247 10.68 3.59 -0.15
C LEU A 247 11.47 4.69 0.56
N GLN A 248 12.79 4.66 0.48
CA GLN A 248 13.62 5.68 1.11
C GLN A 248 13.38 7.05 0.47
N GLN A 249 13.30 7.10 -0.87
CA GLN A 249 13.00 8.33 -1.61
C GLN A 249 11.58 8.82 -1.31
N LEU A 250 10.62 7.91 -1.14
CA LEU A 250 9.25 8.26 -0.77
C LEU A 250 9.18 8.88 0.63
N ILE A 251 9.89 8.31 1.63
CA ILE A 251 9.95 8.89 2.99
C ILE A 251 10.53 10.29 2.93
N GLU A 252 11.69 10.45 2.29
CA GLU A 252 12.38 11.74 2.19
C GLU A 252 11.49 12.80 1.52
N ALA A 253 10.87 12.46 0.38
CA ALA A 253 9.97 13.38 -0.31
C ALA A 253 8.73 13.72 0.53
N PHE A 254 8.18 12.75 1.27
CA PHE A 254 7.00 12.94 2.11
C PHE A 254 7.34 13.77 3.37
N SER A 255 8.49 13.53 4.01
CA SER A 255 8.97 14.31 5.16
C SER A 255 9.34 15.76 4.77
N ASN A 256 9.80 15.96 3.54
CA ASN A 256 10.04 17.31 3.01
C ASN A 256 8.75 18.08 2.67
N TYR A 257 7.68 17.34 2.30
CA TYR A 257 6.39 17.94 1.98
C TYR A 257 5.60 18.34 3.24
N TYR A 258 5.63 17.48 4.28
CA TYR A 258 4.98 17.72 5.56
C TYR A 258 5.99 18.02 6.64
N ASN A 259 5.81 19.13 7.38
CA ASN A 259 6.62 19.35 8.57
C ASN A 259 6.23 18.35 9.69
N ALA A 260 7.17 18.14 10.63
CA ALA A 260 6.98 17.20 11.72
C ALA A 260 5.80 17.57 12.64
N GLU A 261 5.53 18.86 12.82
CA GLU A 261 4.46 19.38 13.67
C GLU A 261 3.08 19.00 13.13
N ILE A 262 2.85 19.13 11.81
CA ILE A 262 1.59 18.70 11.17
C ILE A 262 1.38 17.22 11.35
N LEU A 263 2.42 16.41 11.08
CA LEU A 263 2.32 14.95 11.22
C LEU A 263 2.11 14.55 12.68
N GLN A 264 2.65 15.28 13.64
CA GLN A 264 2.42 15.07 15.06
C GLN A 264 0.97 15.39 15.43
N LEU A 265 0.46 16.55 15.05
CA LEU A 265 -0.91 16.96 15.30
C LEU A 265 -1.92 15.97 14.70
N LEU A 266 -1.63 15.48 13.49
CA LEU A 266 -2.44 14.49 12.79
C LEU A 266 -2.12 13.03 13.20
N GLN A 267 -1.35 12.81 14.27
CA GLN A 267 -0.98 11.49 14.82
C GLN A 267 -0.43 10.53 13.76
N SER A 268 0.30 11.07 12.81
CA SER A 268 0.81 10.38 11.62
C SER A 268 2.32 10.55 11.43
N GLN A 269 3.07 10.73 12.52
CA GLN A 269 4.54 10.81 12.49
C GLN A 269 5.13 9.60 11.79
N LEU A 270 6.23 9.84 11.05
CA LEU A 270 7.00 8.81 10.40
C LEU A 270 8.15 8.36 11.32
N ASP A 271 8.35 7.07 11.39
CA ASP A 271 9.56 6.47 11.95
C ASP A 271 10.49 6.13 10.78
N GLU A 272 11.43 7.02 10.49
CA GLU A 272 12.29 6.94 9.31
C GLU A 272 13.23 5.72 9.33
N GLN A 273 13.53 5.20 10.52
CA GLN A 273 14.41 4.05 10.70
C GLN A 273 13.66 2.71 10.67
N SER A 274 12.33 2.72 10.77
CA SER A 274 11.53 1.51 10.86
C SER A 274 10.97 1.08 9.51
N GLU A 275 11.31 -0.14 9.09
CA GLU A 275 10.64 -0.81 7.96
C GLU A 275 9.14 -1.03 8.20
N GLN A 276 8.66 -0.86 9.44
CA GLN A 276 7.26 -0.97 9.82
C GLN A 276 6.49 0.36 9.79
N ASN A 277 7.09 1.40 9.22
CA ASN A 277 6.46 2.70 9.01
C ASN A 277 5.09 2.54 8.32
N TRP A 278 4.11 3.33 8.78
CA TRP A 278 2.74 3.25 8.25
C TRP A 278 2.67 3.60 6.75
N LEU A 279 3.50 4.52 6.26
CA LEU A 279 3.58 4.90 4.84
C LEU A 279 4.01 3.69 3.98
N PHE A 280 4.98 2.90 4.45
CA PHE A 280 5.37 1.67 3.77
C PHE A 280 4.25 0.64 3.74
N ARG A 281 3.54 0.47 4.87
CA ARG A 281 2.39 -0.44 4.93
C ARG A 281 1.28 -0.01 3.99
N LEU A 282 1.06 1.30 3.85
CA LEU A 282 0.04 1.85 2.98
C LEU A 282 0.30 1.53 1.50
N VAL A 283 1.56 1.62 1.05
CA VAL A 283 1.93 1.40 -0.36
C VAL A 283 2.35 -0.04 -0.70
N ARG A 284 2.83 -0.83 0.27
CA ARG A 284 3.37 -2.19 0.05
C ARG A 284 2.40 -3.32 0.33
N SER A 285 1.64 -3.24 1.41
CA SER A 285 0.97 -4.42 1.95
C SER A 285 -0.48 -4.56 1.48
N THR A 286 -0.84 -5.71 0.93
CA THR A 286 -2.25 -6.09 0.70
C THR A 286 -2.94 -6.53 1.98
N LYS A 287 -2.19 -6.71 3.07
CA LYS A 287 -2.68 -7.11 4.38
C LYS A 287 -2.50 -5.97 5.36
N GLY A 288 -3.55 -5.57 6.02
CA GLY A 288 -3.51 -4.57 7.07
C GLY A 288 -4.19 -3.25 6.69
N PHE A 289 -4.94 -2.74 7.63
CA PHE A 289 -5.64 -1.48 7.55
C PHE A 289 -4.70 -0.32 7.88
N GLN A 290 -4.88 0.77 7.15
CA GLN A 290 -4.36 2.09 7.53
C GLN A 290 -5.53 3.04 7.66
N HIS A 291 -5.45 3.95 8.66
CA HIS A 291 -6.52 4.90 8.92
C HIS A 291 -6.75 5.82 7.70
N PRO A 292 -8.01 6.14 7.33
CA PRO A 292 -8.32 6.98 6.16
C PRO A 292 -7.56 8.30 6.11
N LEU A 293 -7.33 8.95 7.25
CA LEU A 293 -6.52 10.17 7.33
C LEU A 293 -5.13 10.00 6.70
N ARG A 294 -4.48 8.85 6.88
CA ARG A 294 -3.17 8.56 6.28
C ARG A 294 -3.24 8.38 4.76
N HIS A 295 -4.37 7.86 4.27
CA HIS A 295 -4.65 7.83 2.83
C HIS A 295 -4.85 9.24 2.29
N LEU A 296 -5.62 10.09 2.98
CA LEU A 296 -5.80 11.48 2.59
C LEU A 296 -4.50 12.29 2.62
N LEU A 297 -3.61 12.03 3.58
CA LEU A 297 -2.27 12.63 3.58
C LEU A 297 -1.47 12.22 2.35
N LEU A 298 -1.49 10.95 1.94
CA LEU A 298 -0.79 10.52 0.74
C LEU A 298 -1.43 11.09 -0.54
N ILE A 299 -2.75 11.15 -0.61
CA ILE A 299 -3.48 11.77 -1.74
C ILE A 299 -3.12 13.25 -1.86
N ASN A 300 -3.11 14.00 -0.75
CA ASN A 300 -2.71 15.39 -0.75
C ASN A 300 -1.22 15.60 -1.08
N PHE A 301 -0.32 14.70 -0.65
CA PHE A 301 1.09 14.70 -1.07
C PHE A 301 1.23 14.49 -2.59
N LEU A 302 0.38 13.67 -3.17
CA LEU A 302 0.31 13.47 -4.62
C LEU A 302 -0.30 14.69 -5.36
N GLN A 303 -0.75 15.70 -4.62
CA GLN A 303 -1.37 16.94 -5.12
C GLN A 303 -2.71 16.69 -5.81
N LEU A 304 -3.48 15.73 -5.28
CA LEU A 304 -4.80 15.37 -5.77
C LEU A 304 -5.85 15.63 -4.68
N THR A 305 -7.08 15.88 -5.12
CA THR A 305 -8.27 15.74 -4.29
C THR A 305 -8.69 14.27 -4.19
N ALA A 306 -9.54 13.93 -3.22
CA ALA A 306 -10.13 12.59 -3.13
C ALA A 306 -10.93 12.28 -4.40
N GLU A 307 -11.69 13.23 -4.91
CA GLU A 307 -12.47 13.13 -6.14
C GLU A 307 -11.58 12.73 -7.33
N GLU A 308 -10.54 13.52 -7.60
CA GLU A 308 -9.59 13.22 -8.69
C GLU A 308 -8.96 11.84 -8.51
N PHE A 309 -8.51 11.50 -7.29
CA PHE A 309 -7.88 10.23 -6.99
C PHE A 309 -8.78 9.03 -7.29
N PHE A 310 -10.06 9.08 -6.91
CA PHE A 310 -10.98 7.97 -7.14
C PHE A 310 -11.47 7.86 -8.59
N HIS A 311 -11.35 8.92 -9.40
CA HIS A 311 -11.62 8.89 -10.84
C HIS A 311 -10.42 8.46 -11.70
N ILE A 312 -9.19 8.43 -11.15
CA ILE A 312 -8.02 7.96 -11.88
C ILE A 312 -8.12 6.44 -12.14
N SER A 313 -7.69 6.03 -13.33
CA SER A 313 -7.59 4.61 -13.70
C SER A 313 -6.66 3.85 -12.75
N GLU A 314 -7.02 2.62 -12.42
CA GLU A 314 -6.19 1.71 -11.63
C GLU A 314 -4.96 1.21 -12.39
N GLU A 315 -4.98 1.26 -13.72
CA GLU A 315 -3.92 0.78 -14.56
C GLU A 315 -2.94 1.89 -14.89
N SER A 316 -1.67 1.59 -14.69
CA SER A 316 -0.58 2.47 -15.12
C SER A 316 -0.55 2.53 -16.65
N GLN A 317 -0.56 3.74 -17.19
CA GLN A 317 -0.56 3.98 -18.63
C GLN A 317 0.73 4.72 -19.07
N PRO A 318 1.89 4.05 -19.02
CA PRO A 318 3.17 4.70 -19.29
C PRO A 318 3.32 5.20 -20.74
N PHE A 319 2.42 4.84 -21.64
CA PHE A 319 2.38 5.25 -23.04
C PHE A 319 1.14 6.06 -23.41
N GLY A 320 0.44 6.62 -22.40
CA GLY A 320 -0.77 7.40 -22.57
C GLY A 320 -2.03 6.58 -22.81
N LYS A 321 -3.16 7.28 -22.93
CA LYS A 321 -4.48 6.72 -23.26
C LYS A 321 -4.72 6.78 -24.76
N GLY A 322 -5.52 5.83 -25.24
CA GLY A 322 -6.05 5.84 -26.60
C GLY A 322 -5.23 5.04 -27.59
N ASN A 323 -5.63 5.16 -28.84
CA ASN A 323 -5.01 4.38 -29.91
C ASN A 323 -3.62 4.90 -30.25
N TRP A 324 -2.70 4.01 -30.57
CA TRP A 324 -1.32 4.34 -30.91
C TRP A 324 -1.11 4.30 -32.41
N PHE A 325 -0.05 4.98 -32.87
CA PHE A 325 0.20 5.24 -34.28
C PHE A 325 0.88 4.09 -34.99
N CYS A 326 0.46 3.79 -36.20
CA CYS A 326 1.27 2.98 -37.13
C CYS A 326 2.49 3.79 -37.55
N LEU A 327 3.69 3.27 -37.28
CA LEU A 327 4.97 3.94 -37.65
C LEU A 327 5.68 3.28 -38.80
N ASN A 328 4.97 2.51 -39.63
CA ASN A 328 5.46 1.93 -40.86
C ASN A 328 5.24 2.90 -42.03
N PRO A 329 6.31 3.48 -42.64
CA PRO A 329 6.15 4.45 -43.74
C PRO A 329 5.47 3.89 -44.98
N THR A 330 5.51 2.56 -45.19
CA THR A 330 4.90 1.90 -46.33
C THR A 330 3.43 1.52 -46.13
N CYS A 331 2.88 1.77 -44.93
CA CYS A 331 1.51 1.46 -44.63
C CYS A 331 0.58 2.62 -44.98
N CYS A 332 -0.59 2.34 -45.57
CA CYS A 332 -1.61 3.34 -45.86
C CYS A 332 -2.14 4.07 -44.60
N TYR A 333 -1.93 3.48 -43.42
CA TYR A 333 -2.26 4.08 -42.10
C TYR A 333 -1.02 4.67 -41.41
N PHE A 334 0.05 5.02 -42.13
CA PHE A 334 1.22 5.65 -41.53
C PHE A 334 0.87 6.90 -40.76
N GLN A 335 1.35 7.00 -39.50
CA GLN A 335 1.05 8.09 -38.56
C GLN A 335 -0.44 8.26 -38.26
N GLN A 336 -1.26 7.22 -38.48
CA GLN A 336 -2.65 7.21 -38.02
C GLN A 336 -2.79 6.32 -36.79
N SER A 337 -3.74 6.69 -35.94
CA SER A 337 -4.03 6.10 -34.63
C SER A 337 -4.86 4.81 -34.79
N THR A 338 -4.23 3.71 -35.17
CA THR A 338 -4.89 2.44 -35.52
C THR A 338 -4.58 1.28 -34.60
N ILE A 339 -3.65 1.45 -33.66
CA ILE A 339 -3.27 0.38 -32.73
C ILE A 339 -4.07 0.57 -31.44
N GLU A 340 -4.96 -0.35 -31.13
CA GLU A 340 -5.87 -0.27 -29.97
C GLU A 340 -5.26 -0.88 -28.72
N GLU A 341 -4.42 -1.89 -28.86
CA GLU A 341 -3.81 -2.62 -27.75
C GLU A 341 -2.30 -2.67 -27.88
N TYR A 342 -1.61 -2.69 -26.74
CA TYR A 342 -0.17 -2.91 -26.67
C TYR A 342 0.19 -3.79 -25.49
N HIS A 343 1.34 -4.45 -25.58
CA HIS A 343 1.86 -5.28 -24.51
C HIS A 343 2.98 -4.57 -23.77
N ILE A 344 2.93 -4.57 -22.44
CA ILE A 344 4.00 -4.03 -21.61
C ILE A 344 4.97 -5.14 -21.23
N ARG A 345 6.26 -4.85 -21.38
CA ARG A 345 7.37 -5.58 -20.79
C ARG A 345 8.17 -4.64 -19.93
N TYR A 346 8.95 -5.16 -19.01
CA TYR A 346 9.82 -4.35 -18.18
C TYR A 346 11.27 -4.67 -18.47
N ASP A 347 12.09 -3.62 -18.58
CA ASP A 347 13.53 -3.76 -18.75
C ASP A 347 14.13 -4.50 -17.56
N SER A 348 15.06 -5.42 -17.82
CA SER A 348 15.67 -6.25 -16.78
C SER A 348 16.61 -5.48 -15.86
N HIS A 349 17.16 -4.36 -16.34
CA HIS A 349 18.17 -3.58 -15.64
C HIS A 349 17.55 -2.47 -14.77
N ASP A 350 16.71 -1.62 -15.39
CA ASP A 350 16.16 -0.42 -14.72
C ASP A 350 14.65 -0.49 -14.47
N ARG A 351 14.00 -1.62 -14.86
CA ARG A 351 12.56 -1.84 -14.68
C ARG A 351 11.66 -0.82 -15.37
N SER A 352 12.19 -0.06 -16.33
CA SER A 352 11.39 0.85 -17.14
C SER A 352 10.41 0.07 -18.03
N PRO A 353 9.22 0.64 -18.31
CA PRO A 353 8.25 -0.01 -19.17
C PRO A 353 8.71 0.00 -20.63
N ILE A 354 8.51 -1.12 -21.32
CA ILE A 354 8.74 -1.27 -22.76
C ILE A 354 7.40 -1.67 -23.38
N GLY A 355 6.80 -0.76 -24.14
CA GLY A 355 5.59 -1.03 -24.92
C GLY A 355 5.93 -1.73 -26.22
N VAL A 356 5.17 -2.76 -26.57
CA VAL A 356 5.22 -3.46 -27.84
C VAL A 356 3.92 -3.18 -28.56
N PHE A 357 4.02 -2.50 -29.70
CA PHE A 357 2.90 -2.01 -30.50
C PHE A 357 2.87 -2.74 -31.84
N SER A 358 1.73 -3.28 -32.25
CA SER A 358 1.57 -4.02 -33.49
C SER A 358 0.41 -3.43 -34.30
N CYS A 359 0.69 -2.97 -35.52
CA CYS A 359 -0.35 -2.46 -36.39
C CYS A 359 -1.23 -3.62 -36.91
N PRO A 360 -2.57 -3.58 -36.74
CA PRO A 360 -3.44 -4.66 -37.22
C PRO A 360 -3.47 -4.77 -38.74
N HIS A 361 -3.21 -3.69 -39.46
CA HIS A 361 -3.28 -3.65 -40.94
C HIS A 361 -2.02 -4.15 -41.64
N CYS A 362 -0.85 -3.68 -41.22
CA CYS A 362 0.42 -4.03 -41.91
C CYS A 362 1.31 -4.99 -41.10
N GLN A 363 0.91 -5.35 -39.88
CA GLN A 363 1.67 -6.22 -38.96
C GLN A 363 3.05 -5.68 -38.55
N PHE A 364 3.32 -4.41 -38.80
CA PHE A 364 4.54 -3.77 -38.33
C PHE A 364 4.52 -3.71 -36.83
N THR A 365 5.52 -4.33 -36.20
CA THR A 365 5.61 -4.41 -34.74
C THR A 365 6.87 -3.73 -34.27
N TYR A 366 6.70 -2.70 -33.42
CA TYR A 366 7.79 -1.95 -32.86
C TYR A 366 7.71 -1.93 -31.34
N GLN A 367 8.83 -1.64 -30.70
CA GLN A 367 8.88 -1.42 -29.26
C GLN A 367 9.46 -0.06 -28.93
N ARG A 368 8.96 0.49 -27.83
CA ARG A 368 9.36 1.79 -27.32
C ARG A 368 9.57 1.71 -25.82
N LYS A 369 10.66 2.32 -25.33
CA LYS A 369 10.93 2.45 -23.91
C LYS A 369 10.19 3.69 -23.39
N GLY A 370 9.44 3.53 -22.31
CA GLY A 370 8.68 4.58 -21.64
C GLY A 370 9.20 4.90 -20.24
N PRO A 371 8.48 5.70 -19.47
CA PRO A 371 7.21 6.33 -19.88
C PRO A 371 7.39 7.40 -20.96
N HIS A 372 6.29 7.83 -21.59
CA HIS A 372 6.31 9.04 -22.40
C HIS A 372 6.69 10.25 -21.53
N LYS A 373 7.65 11.03 -22.01
CA LYS A 373 8.10 12.28 -21.38
C LYS A 373 7.70 13.50 -22.18
N ASP A 374 7.54 13.30 -23.48
CA ASP A 374 7.26 14.33 -24.46
C ASP A 374 6.06 13.89 -25.34
N PRO A 375 5.15 14.80 -25.74
CA PRO A 375 4.08 14.52 -26.71
C PRO A 375 4.57 13.92 -28.02
N GLU A 376 5.80 14.21 -28.44
CA GLU A 376 6.40 13.67 -29.68
C GLU A 376 6.90 12.22 -29.52
N ASP A 377 7.02 11.70 -28.29
CA ASP A 377 7.44 10.31 -28.05
C ASP A 377 6.50 9.29 -28.69
N LYS A 378 5.25 9.67 -28.98
CA LYS A 378 4.27 8.83 -29.68
C LYS A 378 4.70 8.47 -31.11
N TYR A 379 5.55 9.27 -31.75
CA TYR A 379 6.06 9.04 -33.10
C TYR A 379 7.45 8.38 -33.14
N ARG A 380 8.03 8.07 -31.98
CA ARG A 380 9.35 7.45 -31.87
C ARG A 380 9.24 5.96 -31.55
N PHE A 381 10.18 5.18 -32.02
CA PHE A 381 10.38 3.81 -31.59
C PHE A 381 11.87 3.51 -31.41
N GLY A 382 12.20 2.58 -30.51
CA GLY A 382 13.59 2.21 -30.23
C GLY A 382 14.04 1.01 -31.04
N ARG A 383 13.14 0.08 -31.35
CA ARG A 383 13.47 -1.15 -32.08
C ARG A 383 12.26 -1.69 -32.84
N VAL A 384 12.46 -2.10 -34.05
CA VAL A 384 11.49 -2.90 -34.81
C VAL A 384 11.64 -4.37 -34.45
N LYS A 385 10.54 -5.03 -34.15
CA LYS A 385 10.45 -6.48 -33.89
C LYS A 385 10.08 -7.26 -35.13
N LEU A 386 9.11 -6.73 -35.89
CA LEU A 386 8.63 -7.31 -37.14
C LEU A 386 8.33 -6.18 -38.12
N TYR A 387 8.83 -6.28 -39.32
CA TYR A 387 8.60 -5.28 -40.38
C TYR A 387 7.19 -5.42 -40.97
N GLY A 388 6.64 -6.64 -40.98
CA GLY A 388 5.31 -6.95 -41.50
C GLY A 388 5.27 -7.13 -43.04
N LYS A 389 4.16 -7.72 -43.50
CA LYS A 389 4.01 -8.12 -44.90
C LYS A 389 4.10 -6.95 -45.87
N VAL A 390 3.42 -5.85 -45.58
CA VAL A 390 3.38 -4.67 -46.44
C VAL A 390 4.79 -4.09 -46.66
N TRP A 391 5.58 -3.99 -45.58
CA TRP A 391 6.95 -3.50 -45.70
C TRP A 391 7.86 -4.46 -46.47
N ASP A 392 7.73 -5.77 -46.21
CA ASP A 392 8.51 -6.81 -46.91
C ASP A 392 8.19 -6.86 -48.40
N GLU A 393 6.93 -6.72 -48.78
CA GLU A 393 6.49 -6.65 -50.18
C GLU A 393 6.99 -5.37 -50.85
N THR A 394 6.86 -4.22 -50.17
CA THR A 394 7.39 -2.95 -50.70
C THR A 394 8.92 -3.02 -50.88
N LEU A 395 9.65 -3.65 -49.97
CA LEU A 395 11.09 -3.84 -50.10
C LEU A 395 11.40 -4.67 -51.35
N LYS A 396 10.68 -5.76 -51.62
CA LYS A 396 10.90 -6.59 -52.84
C LYS A 396 10.70 -5.79 -54.11
N ILE A 397 9.59 -5.03 -54.19
CA ILE A 397 9.28 -4.18 -55.37
C ILE A 397 10.38 -3.15 -55.59
N LEU A 398 10.75 -2.39 -54.55
CA LEU A 398 11.78 -1.36 -54.62
C LEU A 398 13.18 -1.95 -54.86
N TRP A 399 13.41 -3.23 -54.48
CA TRP A 399 14.68 -3.91 -54.67
C TRP A 399 14.91 -4.29 -56.15
N GLU A 400 13.85 -4.66 -56.86
CA GLU A 400 13.86 -5.02 -58.25
C GLU A 400 13.94 -3.81 -59.20
N ASP A 401 13.53 -2.63 -58.72
CA ASP A 401 13.57 -1.40 -59.52
C ASP A 401 15.02 -0.91 -59.75
N SER A 402 15.58 -1.20 -60.90
CA SER A 402 16.96 -0.83 -61.25
C SER A 402 17.20 0.68 -61.39
N THR A 403 16.14 1.51 -61.44
CA THR A 403 16.27 2.97 -61.57
C THR A 403 16.59 3.66 -60.23
N LEU A 404 16.30 3.03 -59.10
CA LEU A 404 16.49 3.57 -57.75
C LEU A 404 17.88 3.21 -57.21
N SER A 405 18.53 4.16 -56.59
CA SER A 405 19.74 3.92 -55.78
C SER A 405 19.40 3.26 -54.46
N MET A 406 20.39 2.68 -53.78
CA MET A 406 20.21 2.08 -52.47
C MET A 406 19.75 3.10 -51.40
N THR A 407 20.19 4.34 -51.56
CA THR A 407 19.79 5.45 -50.65
C THR A 407 18.31 5.79 -50.84
N GLU A 408 17.85 5.91 -52.08
CA GLU A 408 16.44 6.19 -52.38
C GLU A 408 15.51 5.07 -51.93
N VAL A 409 15.93 3.81 -52.07
CA VAL A 409 15.18 2.67 -51.49
C VAL A 409 15.09 2.77 -49.97
N ALA A 410 16.19 3.11 -49.34
CA ALA A 410 16.24 3.27 -47.90
C ALA A 410 15.34 4.43 -47.40
N GLU A 411 15.34 5.56 -48.09
CA GLU A 411 14.47 6.71 -47.83
C GLU A 411 12.98 6.36 -47.98
N LYS A 412 12.62 5.69 -49.07
CA LYS A 412 11.23 5.26 -49.32
C LYS A 412 10.71 4.29 -48.26
N LEU A 413 11.60 3.45 -47.71
CA LEU A 413 11.28 2.50 -46.67
C LEU A 413 11.36 3.11 -45.24
N GLY A 414 11.92 4.31 -45.10
CA GLY A 414 12.04 5.03 -43.82
C GLY A 414 13.09 4.45 -42.88
N PHE A 415 14.11 3.79 -43.38
CA PHE A 415 15.19 3.18 -42.61
C PHE A 415 16.56 3.45 -43.25
N ASP A 416 17.62 3.31 -42.43
CA ASP A 416 18.98 3.41 -42.97
C ASP A 416 19.30 2.24 -43.92
N TRP A 417 20.19 2.49 -44.89
CA TRP A 417 20.51 1.56 -45.94
C TRP A 417 21.08 0.21 -45.40
N ARG A 418 21.79 0.21 -44.27
CA ARG A 418 22.33 -1.02 -43.66
C ARG A 418 21.21 -1.89 -43.09
N THR A 419 20.19 -1.27 -42.53
CA THR A 419 18.98 -1.96 -42.07
C THR A 419 18.25 -2.58 -43.24
N VAL A 420 18.06 -1.83 -44.34
CA VAL A 420 17.42 -2.32 -45.55
C VAL A 420 18.20 -3.49 -46.17
N GLN A 421 19.53 -3.39 -46.29
CA GLN A 421 20.39 -4.48 -46.73
C GLN A 421 20.25 -5.73 -45.87
N LYS A 422 20.26 -5.59 -44.55
CA LYS A 422 20.07 -6.70 -43.62
C LYS A 422 18.71 -7.38 -43.80
N GLN A 423 17.66 -6.61 -44.07
CA GLN A 423 16.34 -7.16 -44.32
C GLN A 423 16.23 -7.80 -45.72
N ALA A 424 16.91 -7.27 -46.74
CA ALA A 424 17.00 -7.91 -48.04
C ALA A 424 17.67 -9.29 -47.98
N VAL A 425 18.75 -9.43 -47.22
CA VAL A 425 19.38 -10.73 -46.91
C VAL A 425 18.40 -11.68 -46.18
N ARG A 426 17.62 -11.18 -45.20
CA ARG A 426 16.59 -11.98 -44.54
C ARG A 426 15.52 -12.52 -45.52
N LEU A 427 15.21 -11.76 -46.55
CA LEU A 427 14.23 -12.13 -47.56
C LEU A 427 14.85 -12.88 -48.76
N ASN A 428 16.15 -13.24 -48.70
CA ASN A 428 16.91 -13.91 -49.75
C ASN A 428 16.92 -13.14 -51.10
N LEU A 429 16.95 -11.79 -51.04
CA LEU A 429 17.07 -10.95 -52.23
C LEU A 429 18.52 -10.89 -52.69
N SER A 430 18.73 -10.89 -54.04
CA SER A 430 20.06 -10.89 -54.63
C SER A 430 20.89 -9.65 -54.24
N PHE A 431 22.21 -9.88 -54.00
CA PHE A 431 23.13 -8.79 -53.72
C PHE A 431 24.48 -9.10 -54.43
N PRO A 432 25.13 -8.13 -55.11
CA PRO A 432 24.74 -6.75 -55.27
C PRO A 432 23.46 -6.59 -56.11
N ARG A 433 22.68 -5.55 -55.77
CA ARG A 433 21.46 -5.18 -56.43
C ARG A 433 21.78 -4.62 -57.84
N SER A 434 21.01 -5.00 -58.87
CA SER A 434 21.07 -4.39 -60.18
C SER A 434 20.50 -2.96 -60.11
N GLY A 435 21.28 -1.93 -60.34
CA GLY A 435 20.84 -0.55 -60.30
C GLY A 435 21.93 0.44 -60.74
N PRO A 436 21.59 1.73 -60.95
CA PRO A 436 22.57 2.70 -61.39
C PRO A 436 23.69 2.80 -60.37
N THR A 437 24.90 2.55 -60.83
CA THR A 437 26.12 2.83 -60.07
C THR A 437 26.23 4.34 -59.91
N ALA A 438 25.60 4.94 -58.91
CA ALA A 438 26.01 6.26 -58.47
C ALA A 438 27.52 6.18 -58.21
N LYS A 439 28.29 7.10 -58.75
CA LYS A 439 29.72 7.21 -58.53
C LYS A 439 29.97 7.37 -57.04
N MET A 440 29.98 6.29 -56.29
CA MET A 440 30.47 6.19 -54.93
C MET A 440 31.98 5.97 -54.99
N SER A 441 32.67 7.03 -55.42
CA SER A 441 34.10 7.13 -55.16
C SER A 441 34.32 7.12 -53.66
N HIS A 442 35.04 6.12 -53.17
CA HIS A 442 35.73 6.03 -51.90
C HIS A 442 35.02 5.56 -50.64
N LEU A 443 33.96 4.77 -50.72
CA LEU A 443 33.57 3.91 -49.61
C LEU A 443 33.24 2.50 -50.10
N LEU A 444 34.21 1.86 -50.71
CA LEU A 444 34.24 0.42 -50.94
C LEU A 444 34.38 -0.28 -49.57
N VAL A 445 33.26 -0.55 -48.95
CA VAL A 445 33.21 -1.66 -48.01
C VAL A 445 33.27 -2.91 -48.88
N SER A 446 34.37 -3.62 -48.81
CA SER A 446 34.61 -4.93 -49.44
C SER A 446 33.41 -5.84 -49.25
N PRO A 447 33.10 -6.72 -50.26
CA PRO A 447 32.00 -7.67 -50.18
C PRO A 447 32.08 -8.46 -48.87
N LEU A 448 30.94 -8.72 -48.25
CA LEU A 448 30.81 -9.71 -47.19
C LEU A 448 31.23 -11.07 -47.80
N GLN A 449 32.50 -11.37 -47.66
CA GLN A 449 33.06 -12.67 -47.91
C GLN A 449 32.42 -13.67 -46.97
N ASN A 450 32.04 -14.83 -47.47
CA ASN A 450 31.73 -16.07 -46.73
C ASN A 450 32.60 -16.27 -45.49
N PRO A 451 32.20 -17.12 -44.52
CA PRO A 451 32.99 -17.37 -43.33
C PRO A 451 34.40 -17.73 -43.72
N GLN A 452 35.24 -16.73 -43.71
CA GLN A 452 36.57 -16.80 -44.23
C GLN A 452 37.54 -17.00 -43.11
N GLU A 453 38.52 -17.75 -43.48
CA GLU A 453 39.84 -17.89 -42.90
C GLU A 453 40.21 -16.76 -41.94
N PRO A 454 40.82 -17.05 -40.78
CA PRO A 454 41.17 -16.06 -39.78
C PRO A 454 42.04 -14.99 -40.42
N LYS A 455 41.59 -13.73 -40.42
CA LYS A 455 42.45 -12.59 -40.75
C LYS A 455 43.72 -12.73 -39.95
N THR A 456 44.86 -12.87 -40.64
CA THR A 456 46.18 -12.83 -40.04
C THR A 456 46.34 -11.54 -39.29
N ILE A 457 46.22 -11.62 -37.98
CA ILE A 457 46.43 -10.49 -37.07
C ILE A 457 47.92 -10.19 -37.12
N SER A 458 48.29 -8.93 -37.36
CA SER A 458 49.68 -8.53 -37.28
C SER A 458 50.27 -8.96 -35.92
N PRO A 459 51.31 -9.77 -35.91
CA PRO A 459 51.93 -10.27 -34.65
C PRO A 459 52.29 -9.14 -33.70
N ASP A 460 52.74 -8.00 -34.22
CA ASP A 460 53.11 -6.82 -33.41
C ASP A 460 51.91 -6.19 -32.68
N LYS A 461 50.75 -6.14 -33.35
CA LYS A 461 49.53 -5.59 -32.71
C LYS A 461 48.94 -6.52 -31.67
N LEU A 462 49.09 -7.82 -31.86
CA LEU A 462 48.68 -8.81 -30.86
C LEU A 462 49.60 -8.74 -29.62
N ALA A 463 50.92 -8.65 -29.82
CA ALA A 463 51.89 -8.47 -28.78
C ALA A 463 51.63 -7.18 -27.96
N SER A 464 51.43 -6.05 -28.63
CA SER A 464 51.14 -4.77 -28.02
C SER A 464 49.84 -4.77 -27.19
N CYS A 465 48.77 -5.39 -27.66
CA CYS A 465 47.53 -5.46 -26.87
C CYS A 465 47.64 -6.43 -25.69
N ARG A 466 48.43 -7.49 -25.80
CA ARG A 466 48.75 -8.37 -24.65
C ARG A 466 49.57 -7.66 -23.60
N GLU A 467 50.59 -6.92 -23.99
CA GLU A 467 51.44 -6.13 -23.07
C GLU A 467 50.62 -5.04 -22.37
N GLU A 468 49.82 -4.26 -23.12
CA GLU A 468 48.90 -3.28 -22.54
C GLU A 468 47.93 -3.92 -21.51
N TRP A 469 47.43 -5.13 -21.79
CA TRP A 469 46.58 -5.85 -20.84
C TRP A 469 47.31 -6.30 -19.57
N LEU A 470 48.53 -6.81 -19.70
CA LEU A 470 49.36 -7.22 -18.58
C LEU A 470 49.70 -6.03 -17.67
N ASP A 471 50.00 -4.85 -18.25
CA ASP A 471 50.25 -3.63 -17.50
C ASP A 471 48.98 -3.17 -16.74
N ILE A 472 47.81 -3.23 -17.40
CA ILE A 472 46.53 -2.96 -16.74
C ILE A 472 46.33 -3.91 -15.55
N ARG A 473 46.61 -5.20 -15.71
CA ARG A 473 46.47 -6.19 -14.63
C ARG A 473 47.45 -5.95 -13.48
N LYS A 474 48.65 -5.51 -13.79
CA LYS A 474 49.69 -5.18 -12.79
C LYS A 474 49.34 -3.91 -12.02
N ASN A 475 48.79 -2.92 -12.68
CA ASN A 475 48.44 -1.63 -12.06
C ASN A 475 47.12 -1.64 -11.30
N TYR A 476 46.20 -2.59 -11.62
CA TYR A 476 44.87 -2.68 -11.02
C TYR A 476 44.55 -4.13 -10.59
N PRO A 477 45.34 -4.73 -9.68
CA PRO A 477 45.20 -6.14 -9.28
C PRO A 477 43.87 -6.41 -8.56
N GLU A 478 43.28 -5.42 -7.89
CA GLU A 478 42.04 -5.49 -7.12
C GLU A 478 40.78 -5.48 -7.99
N LYS A 479 40.86 -4.99 -9.22
CA LYS A 479 39.69 -4.86 -10.11
C LYS A 479 39.20 -6.23 -10.59
N GLY A 480 37.89 -6.45 -10.41
CA GLY A 480 37.21 -7.63 -10.93
C GLY A 480 36.96 -7.60 -12.44
N ARG A 481 36.65 -8.76 -13.05
CA ARG A 481 36.40 -8.91 -14.52
C ARG A 481 35.47 -7.86 -15.08
N ARG A 482 34.36 -7.54 -14.40
CA ARG A 482 33.36 -6.57 -14.88
C ARG A 482 33.90 -5.16 -14.87
N GLN A 483 34.67 -4.78 -13.86
CA GLN A 483 35.27 -3.47 -13.74
C GLN A 483 36.34 -3.26 -14.80
N LEU A 484 37.20 -4.24 -15.04
CA LEU A 484 38.18 -4.25 -16.12
C LEU A 484 37.56 -4.13 -17.52
N GLN A 485 36.43 -4.77 -17.73
CA GLN A 485 35.66 -4.69 -18.99
C GLN A 485 35.10 -3.28 -19.22
N ILE A 486 34.68 -2.58 -18.17
CA ILE A 486 34.11 -1.24 -18.25
C ILE A 486 35.21 -0.20 -18.45
N ASP A 487 36.21 -0.22 -17.58
CA ASP A 487 37.25 0.81 -17.49
C ASP A 487 38.25 0.74 -18.66
N PHE A 488 38.54 -0.47 -19.15
CA PHE A 488 39.49 -0.72 -20.24
C PHE A 488 38.84 -1.37 -21.46
N ARG A 489 37.64 -0.87 -21.82
CA ARG A 489 36.76 -1.44 -22.84
C ARG A 489 37.44 -1.67 -24.17
N ARG A 490 38.34 -0.77 -24.60
CA ARG A 490 39.04 -0.82 -25.91
C ARG A 490 39.88 -2.11 -26.04
N VAL A 491 40.83 -2.29 -25.11
CA VAL A 491 41.76 -3.41 -25.12
C VAL A 491 41.05 -4.74 -24.81
N TYR A 492 40.15 -4.73 -23.83
CA TYR A 492 39.33 -5.87 -23.47
C TYR A 492 38.51 -6.39 -24.67
N THR A 493 37.81 -5.49 -25.39
CA THR A 493 36.96 -5.87 -26.53
C THR A 493 37.79 -6.35 -27.70
N TRP A 494 38.98 -5.76 -27.93
CA TRP A 494 39.87 -6.18 -28.99
C TRP A 494 40.44 -7.57 -28.72
N LEU A 495 40.99 -7.84 -27.51
CA LEU A 495 41.49 -9.16 -27.09
C LEU A 495 40.37 -10.21 -27.10
N ARG A 496 39.18 -9.88 -26.65
CA ARG A 496 38.05 -10.78 -26.67
C ARG A 496 37.64 -11.24 -28.07
N ARG A 497 37.84 -10.38 -29.08
CA ARG A 497 37.54 -10.71 -30.50
C ARG A 497 38.64 -11.48 -31.20
N ASN A 498 39.87 -11.24 -30.82
CA ASN A 498 41.03 -11.69 -31.59
C ASN A 498 41.90 -12.70 -30.84
N ASP A 499 41.77 -12.83 -29.49
CA ASP A 499 42.59 -13.67 -28.66
C ASP A 499 41.90 -14.03 -27.33
N LEU A 500 40.75 -14.67 -27.47
CA LEU A 500 39.89 -14.98 -26.33
C LEU A 500 40.53 -15.95 -25.32
N GLU A 501 41.22 -16.98 -25.82
CA GLU A 501 41.87 -17.98 -24.97
C GLU A 501 42.93 -17.36 -24.07
N TRP A 502 43.80 -16.55 -24.63
CA TRP A 502 44.83 -15.84 -23.89
C TRP A 502 44.22 -14.87 -22.88
N LEU A 503 43.18 -14.10 -23.30
CA LEU A 503 42.49 -13.18 -22.42
C LEU A 503 41.85 -13.89 -21.21
N GLU A 504 41.18 -15.02 -21.42
CA GLU A 504 40.56 -15.81 -20.31
C GLU A 504 41.59 -16.32 -19.31
N GLN A 505 42.80 -16.70 -19.76
CA GLN A 505 43.90 -17.13 -18.88
C GLN A 505 44.43 -15.96 -18.04
N HIS A 506 44.38 -14.73 -18.54
CA HIS A 506 44.89 -13.50 -17.86
C HIS A 506 43.81 -12.64 -17.21
N LEU A 507 42.57 -13.10 -17.19
CA LEU A 507 41.51 -12.48 -16.41
C LEU A 507 41.58 -12.89 -14.92
N PRO A 508 41.15 -12.02 -13.99
CA PRO A 508 41.03 -12.42 -12.58
C PRO A 508 40.18 -13.67 -12.44
N VAL A 509 40.56 -14.53 -11.48
CA VAL A 509 39.76 -15.71 -11.14
C VAL A 509 38.32 -15.22 -10.88
N ARG A 510 37.33 -15.85 -11.50
CA ARG A 510 35.94 -15.57 -11.19
C ARG A 510 35.75 -15.73 -9.70
N LYS A 511 35.61 -14.65 -8.95
CA LYS A 511 35.02 -14.72 -7.62
C LYS A 511 33.65 -15.31 -7.85
N VAL A 512 33.52 -16.61 -7.67
CA VAL A 512 32.22 -17.25 -7.52
C VAL A 512 31.63 -16.49 -6.33
N LYS A 513 30.73 -15.55 -6.58
CA LYS A 513 29.77 -15.22 -5.54
C LYS A 513 29.21 -16.58 -5.17
N LYS A 514 29.50 -17.07 -3.98
CA LYS A 514 28.62 -18.06 -3.38
C LYS A 514 27.25 -17.46 -3.58
N LEU A 515 26.52 -17.92 -4.58
CA LEU A 515 25.09 -17.78 -4.62
C LEU A 515 24.66 -18.16 -3.21
N PRO A 516 23.81 -17.37 -2.52
CA PRO A 516 23.18 -17.87 -1.33
C PRO A 516 22.62 -19.22 -1.76
N SER A 517 23.12 -20.27 -1.15
CA SER A 517 22.85 -21.63 -1.56
C SER A 517 21.35 -21.86 -1.43
N SER A 518 20.61 -21.69 -2.51
CA SER A 518 19.27 -22.27 -2.67
C SER A 518 19.37 -23.77 -2.91
N TYR A 519 20.58 -24.33 -2.90
CA TYR A 519 20.86 -25.75 -2.97
C TYR A 519 21.37 -26.23 -1.59
N GLY A 520 20.44 -26.84 -0.85
CA GLY A 520 20.77 -27.61 0.33
C GLY A 520 20.84 -26.82 1.64
N VAL A 521 19.70 -26.21 2.08
CA VAL A 521 19.48 -26.08 3.52
C VAL A 521 19.45 -27.51 4.06
N ASN A 522 20.44 -27.90 4.87
CA ASN A 522 20.38 -29.15 5.62
C ASN A 522 19.25 -29.02 6.65
N TRP A 523 18.04 -29.42 6.23
CA TRP A 523 16.85 -29.29 7.04
C TRP A 523 16.92 -30.12 8.31
N GLU A 524 17.62 -31.25 8.31
CA GLU A 524 17.78 -32.11 9.47
C GLU A 524 18.63 -31.44 10.56
N GLU A 525 19.78 -30.88 10.20
CA GLU A 525 20.64 -30.16 11.12
C GLU A 525 19.97 -28.90 11.66
N ARG A 526 19.28 -28.17 10.78
CA ARG A 526 18.52 -26.97 11.15
C ARG A 526 17.34 -27.29 12.06
N ASP A 527 16.66 -28.41 11.86
CA ASP A 527 15.56 -28.87 12.70
C ASP A 527 16.06 -29.26 14.10
N ALA A 528 17.15 -30.01 14.20
CA ALA A 528 17.77 -30.38 15.46
C ALA A 528 18.22 -29.15 16.27
N GLU A 529 18.88 -28.18 15.64
CA GLU A 529 19.27 -26.93 16.31
C GLU A 529 18.06 -26.13 16.78
N LEU A 530 17.03 -26.02 15.94
CA LEU A 530 15.85 -25.21 16.22
C LEU A 530 15.00 -25.84 17.32
N ALA A 531 14.92 -27.17 17.40
CA ALA A 531 14.27 -27.91 18.47
C ALA A 531 14.87 -27.56 19.84
N ILE A 532 16.21 -27.60 19.94
CA ILE A 532 16.93 -27.23 21.18
C ILE A 532 16.68 -25.77 21.55
N LYS A 533 16.78 -24.86 20.56
CA LYS A 533 16.54 -23.42 20.77
C LYS A 533 15.08 -23.14 21.19
N ALA A 534 14.09 -23.80 20.60
CA ALA A 534 12.69 -23.67 20.94
C ALA A 534 12.38 -24.10 22.37
N LYS A 535 12.96 -25.21 22.84
CA LYS A 535 12.83 -25.68 24.21
C LYS A 535 13.40 -24.67 25.22
N ARG A 536 14.62 -24.19 24.97
CA ARG A 536 15.27 -23.17 25.83
C ARG A 536 14.48 -21.86 25.86
N SER A 537 13.99 -21.38 24.72
CA SER A 537 13.17 -20.18 24.64
C SER A 537 11.88 -20.33 25.45
N ALA A 538 11.18 -21.46 25.36
CA ALA A 538 9.99 -21.73 26.15
C ALA A 538 10.29 -21.73 27.66
N GLU A 539 11.40 -22.35 28.10
CA GLU A 539 11.83 -22.35 29.50
C GLU A 539 12.19 -20.94 30.01
N GLN A 540 12.85 -20.12 29.20
CA GLN A 540 13.17 -18.73 29.52
C GLN A 540 11.92 -17.89 29.65
N LEU A 541 10.96 -18.03 28.72
CA LEU A 541 9.68 -17.35 28.77
C LEU A 541 8.83 -17.76 30.00
N LYS A 542 8.94 -19.02 30.44
CA LYS A 542 8.28 -19.48 31.70
C LYS A 542 8.89 -18.85 32.95
N LYS A 543 10.21 -18.62 32.96
CA LYS A 543 10.97 -18.08 34.10
C LYS A 543 11.07 -16.55 34.08
N SER A 544 10.54 -15.87 33.06
CA SER A 544 10.63 -14.40 32.95
C SER A 544 9.95 -13.73 34.16
N SER A 545 10.64 -12.75 34.77
CA SER A 545 10.09 -11.92 35.85
C SER A 545 8.98 -11.02 35.32
N GLY A 546 7.90 -10.88 36.05
CA GLY A 546 6.78 -10.02 35.73
C GLY A 546 5.51 -10.78 35.33
N ARG A 547 4.58 -10.09 34.65
CA ARG A 547 3.29 -10.68 34.28
C ARG A 547 3.48 -11.77 33.22
N PRO A 548 3.04 -13.03 33.47
CA PRO A 548 3.24 -14.12 32.55
C PRO A 548 2.62 -13.88 31.16
N ALA A 549 3.39 -14.12 30.12
CA ALA A 549 2.93 -14.13 28.73
C ALA A 549 2.60 -15.57 28.29
N HIS A 550 1.57 -15.72 27.44
CA HIS A 550 1.17 -17.04 26.93
C HIS A 550 2.23 -17.65 26.02
N ILE A 551 2.66 -18.86 26.33
CA ILE A 551 3.68 -19.58 25.54
C ILE A 551 2.99 -20.29 24.37
N THR A 552 3.21 -19.74 23.19
CA THR A 552 2.64 -20.22 21.94
C THR A 552 3.74 -20.37 20.90
N ILE A 553 3.48 -21.09 19.81
CA ILE A 553 4.41 -21.16 18.65
C ILE A 553 4.83 -19.74 18.19
N SER A 554 3.89 -18.80 18.22
CA SER A 554 4.14 -17.40 17.83
C SER A 554 5.02 -16.63 18.81
N SER A 555 4.90 -16.88 20.14
CA SER A 555 5.76 -16.24 21.14
C SER A 555 7.18 -16.79 21.10
N ILE A 556 7.34 -18.09 20.99
CA ILE A 556 8.64 -18.76 20.81
C ILE A 556 9.29 -18.32 19.50
N GLY A 557 8.52 -18.31 18.42
CA GLY A 557 9.03 -17.87 17.10
C GLY A 557 9.46 -16.40 17.06
N ARG A 558 8.84 -15.55 17.85
CA ARG A 558 9.23 -14.14 18.01
C ARG A 558 10.51 -13.98 18.80
N ASP A 559 10.63 -14.70 19.90
CA ASP A 559 11.82 -14.72 20.75
C ASP A 559 13.07 -15.21 19.99
N LEU A 560 12.90 -16.24 19.16
CA LEU A 560 13.96 -16.80 18.31
C LEU A 560 14.20 -16.00 17.01
N GLY A 561 13.42 -14.97 16.69
CA GLY A 561 13.47 -14.27 15.39
C GLY A 561 13.09 -15.14 14.19
N GLN A 562 12.43 -16.30 14.40
CA GLN A 562 12.10 -17.31 13.39
C GLN A 562 10.59 -17.51 13.21
N LYS A 563 9.78 -16.51 13.56
CA LYS A 563 8.31 -16.60 13.54
C LYS A 563 7.75 -17.09 12.20
N GLY A 564 8.25 -16.56 11.08
CA GLY A 564 7.80 -16.94 9.74
C GLY A 564 8.11 -18.40 9.40
N LEU A 565 9.27 -18.90 9.83
CA LEU A 565 9.69 -20.28 9.62
C LEU A 565 8.78 -21.25 10.40
N LEU A 566 8.56 -20.98 11.68
CA LEU A 566 7.70 -21.83 12.53
C LEU A 566 6.21 -21.77 12.16
N GLN A 567 5.73 -20.68 11.57
CA GLN A 567 4.34 -20.56 11.13
C GLN A 567 4.06 -21.21 9.77
N HIS A 568 5.00 -21.14 8.82
CA HIS A 568 4.73 -21.52 7.44
C HIS A 568 5.50 -22.74 6.94
N GLN A 569 6.57 -23.18 7.63
CA GLN A 569 7.42 -24.27 7.18
C GLN A 569 7.64 -25.35 8.25
N LEU A 570 6.78 -25.41 9.27
CA LEU A 570 6.88 -26.38 10.36
C LEU A 570 6.85 -27.84 9.86
N HIS A 571 6.20 -28.10 8.74
CA HIS A 571 6.18 -29.41 8.08
C HIS A 571 7.55 -29.91 7.65
N LYS A 572 8.55 -29.03 7.54
CA LYS A 572 9.96 -29.40 7.24
C LYS A 572 10.82 -29.57 8.50
N LEU A 573 10.22 -29.41 9.67
CA LEU A 573 10.89 -29.36 10.96
C LEU A 573 10.21 -30.31 11.96
N PRO A 574 10.21 -31.63 11.73
CA PRO A 574 9.47 -32.59 12.54
C PRO A 574 9.90 -32.64 14.02
N GLN A 575 11.22 -32.56 14.33
CA GLN A 575 11.72 -32.54 15.71
C GLN A 575 11.31 -31.25 16.44
N THR A 576 11.40 -30.10 15.76
CA THR A 576 10.93 -28.82 16.30
C THR A 576 9.43 -28.84 16.52
N ALA A 577 8.64 -29.43 15.61
CA ALA A 577 7.20 -29.56 15.75
C ALA A 577 6.82 -30.39 16.98
N GLN A 578 7.51 -31.50 17.22
CA GLN A 578 7.33 -32.34 18.40
C GLN A 578 7.63 -31.57 19.69
N VAL A 579 8.78 -30.91 19.77
CA VAL A 579 9.13 -30.07 20.92
C VAL A 579 8.12 -28.95 21.16
N LEU A 580 7.65 -28.29 20.10
CA LEU A 580 6.63 -27.24 20.25
C LEU A 580 5.31 -27.79 20.80
N THR A 581 4.93 -29.01 20.45
CA THR A 581 3.72 -29.65 21.02
C THR A 581 3.86 -29.90 22.53
N GLU A 582 5.08 -30.15 23.00
CA GLU A 582 5.36 -30.42 24.44
C GLU A 582 5.47 -29.14 25.28
N VAL A 583 5.94 -28.01 24.69
CA VAL A 583 6.27 -26.80 25.44
C VAL A 583 5.23 -25.68 25.35
N VAL A 584 4.34 -25.72 24.34
CA VAL A 584 3.26 -24.74 24.15
C VAL A 584 2.17 -24.98 25.21
N GLU A 585 1.73 -23.91 25.84
CA GLU A 585 0.71 -23.96 26.90
C GLU A 585 -0.70 -23.98 26.31
N THR A 586 -1.57 -24.77 26.95
CA THR A 586 -3.02 -24.61 26.80
C THR A 586 -3.48 -23.31 27.47
N TYR A 587 -4.71 -22.87 27.15
CA TYR A 587 -5.27 -21.69 27.80
C TYR A 587 -5.47 -21.91 29.31
N GLU A 588 -5.70 -23.14 29.76
CA GLU A 588 -5.87 -23.51 31.15
C GLU A 588 -4.55 -23.47 31.92
N GLU A 589 -3.49 -24.06 31.38
CA GLU A 589 -2.15 -24.00 31.98
C GLU A 589 -1.66 -22.55 32.10
N PHE A 590 -1.88 -21.75 31.05
CA PHE A 590 -1.55 -20.33 31.09
C PHE A 590 -2.37 -19.57 32.15
N ALA A 591 -3.66 -19.87 32.28
CA ALA A 591 -4.52 -19.26 33.31
C ALA A 591 -4.04 -19.62 34.71
N ILE A 592 -3.69 -20.87 34.98
CA ILE A 592 -3.14 -21.34 36.24
C ILE A 592 -1.86 -20.59 36.58
N ARG A 593 -0.94 -20.47 35.68
CA ARG A 593 0.32 -19.72 35.89
C ARG A 593 0.08 -18.24 36.20
N ARG A 594 -0.93 -17.63 35.57
CA ARG A 594 -1.33 -16.25 35.86
C ARG A 594 -2.00 -16.07 37.20
N ILE A 595 -2.78 -17.05 37.68
CA ILE A 595 -3.41 -17.06 39.00
C ILE A 595 -2.32 -17.08 40.07
N TRP A 596 -1.33 -17.98 39.94
CA TRP A 596 -0.24 -18.04 40.89
C TRP A 596 0.61 -16.78 40.90
N TRP A 597 0.93 -16.20 39.75
CA TRP A 597 1.60 -14.91 39.68
C TRP A 597 0.79 -13.79 40.36
N ALA A 598 -0.50 -13.75 40.15
CA ALA A 598 -1.36 -12.75 40.81
C ALA A 598 -1.43 -12.96 42.35
N ALA A 599 -1.43 -14.20 42.79
CA ALA A 599 -1.36 -14.53 44.22
C ALA A 599 -0.03 -14.07 44.84
N ASP A 600 1.11 -14.32 44.15
CA ASP A 600 2.41 -13.84 44.60
C ASP A 600 2.49 -12.31 44.69
N CYS A 601 1.87 -11.62 43.72
CA CYS A 601 1.77 -10.16 43.80
C CYS A 601 0.96 -9.70 45.01
N PHE A 602 -0.16 -10.34 45.33
CA PHE A 602 -0.97 -10.01 46.51
C PHE A 602 -0.24 -10.37 47.80
N ARG A 603 0.54 -11.46 47.80
CA ARG A 603 1.38 -11.86 48.93
C ARG A 603 2.45 -10.81 49.24
N THR A 604 3.11 -10.28 48.22
CA THR A 604 4.11 -9.20 48.38
C THR A 604 3.49 -7.87 48.81
N GLU A 605 2.23 -7.63 48.48
CA GLU A 605 1.47 -6.44 48.88
C GLU A 605 0.83 -6.58 50.27
N GLY A 606 0.84 -7.77 50.91
CA GLY A 606 0.18 -8.02 52.19
C GLY A 606 -1.34 -7.94 52.11
N ILE A 607 -1.94 -8.18 50.94
CA ILE A 607 -3.38 -8.02 50.71
C ILE A 607 -4.03 -9.39 50.51
N TYR A 608 -5.08 -9.69 51.25
CA TYR A 608 -5.93 -10.86 51.00
C TYR A 608 -7.06 -10.51 50.04
N PRO A 609 -7.02 -10.98 48.75
CA PRO A 609 -8.00 -10.60 47.76
C PRO A 609 -9.23 -11.51 47.80
N LYS A 610 -10.41 -10.97 47.52
CA LYS A 610 -11.58 -11.78 47.14
C LYS A 610 -11.33 -12.45 45.78
N ARG A 611 -11.94 -13.63 45.52
CA ARG A 611 -11.85 -14.40 44.27
C ARG A 611 -11.96 -13.51 43.03
N THR A 612 -12.88 -12.55 43.00
CA THR A 612 -13.06 -11.60 41.87
C THR A 612 -11.85 -10.70 41.66
N LYS A 613 -11.19 -10.23 42.71
CA LYS A 613 -9.98 -9.40 42.58
C LYS A 613 -8.78 -10.21 42.08
N LEU A 614 -8.65 -11.48 42.53
CA LEU A 614 -7.61 -12.39 42.05
C LEU A 614 -7.76 -12.65 40.53
N LEU A 615 -8.98 -12.97 40.08
CA LEU A 615 -9.29 -13.21 38.67
C LEU A 615 -9.07 -11.96 37.83
N LEU A 616 -9.43 -10.79 38.31
CA LEU A 616 -9.21 -9.53 37.62
C LEU A 616 -7.72 -9.25 37.40
N ARG A 617 -6.89 -9.39 38.47
CA ARG A 617 -5.43 -9.22 38.36
C ARG A 617 -4.78 -10.26 37.46
N ALA A 618 -5.20 -11.51 37.59
CA ALA A 618 -4.79 -12.60 36.71
C ALA A 618 -5.31 -12.43 35.27
N SER A 619 -6.30 -11.55 35.00
CA SER A 619 -7.04 -11.38 33.76
C SER A 619 -7.52 -12.73 33.18
N VAL A 620 -8.11 -13.56 34.04
CA VAL A 620 -8.72 -14.84 33.68
C VAL A 620 -10.22 -14.62 33.51
N SER A 621 -10.75 -15.03 32.35
CA SER A 621 -12.19 -14.89 32.10
C SER A 621 -13.02 -15.88 32.93
N GLN A 622 -14.26 -15.51 33.23
CA GLN A 622 -15.17 -16.33 34.02
C GLN A 622 -15.38 -17.73 33.38
N LYS A 623 -15.41 -17.79 32.05
CA LYS A 623 -15.54 -19.04 31.30
C LYS A 623 -14.39 -20.03 31.56
N ILE A 624 -13.16 -19.55 31.67
CA ILE A 624 -11.97 -20.38 31.97
C ILE A 624 -11.88 -20.67 33.46
N ALA A 625 -12.28 -19.72 34.33
CA ALA A 625 -12.28 -19.89 35.75
C ALA A 625 -13.25 -20.98 36.27
N THR A 626 -14.19 -21.44 35.45
CA THR A 626 -15.14 -22.52 35.78
C THR A 626 -14.62 -23.91 35.33
N THR A 627 -13.51 -24.02 34.63
CA THR A 627 -12.92 -25.34 34.32
C THR A 627 -12.35 -25.97 35.61
N PRO A 628 -12.48 -27.30 35.78
CA PRO A 628 -12.12 -27.96 37.04
C PRO A 628 -10.69 -27.65 37.52
N GLN A 629 -9.71 -27.75 36.62
CA GLN A 629 -8.29 -27.53 36.92
C GLN A 629 -8.01 -26.08 37.35
N VAL A 630 -8.61 -25.12 36.65
CA VAL A 630 -8.42 -23.68 36.96
C VAL A 630 -9.16 -23.29 38.22
N SER A 631 -10.34 -23.87 38.48
CA SER A 631 -11.07 -23.64 39.74
C SER A 631 -10.30 -24.15 40.97
N SER A 632 -9.69 -25.37 40.87
CA SER A 632 -8.81 -25.91 41.94
C SER A 632 -7.64 -24.97 42.20
N ALA A 633 -6.96 -24.52 41.15
CA ALA A 633 -5.81 -23.59 41.28
C ALA A 633 -6.21 -22.23 41.89
N ILE A 634 -7.43 -21.73 41.66
CA ILE A 634 -7.93 -20.52 42.30
C ILE A 634 -8.12 -20.73 43.82
N GLU A 635 -8.71 -21.85 44.20
CA GLU A 635 -8.95 -22.19 45.63
C GLU A 635 -7.63 -22.40 46.35
N GLU A 636 -6.69 -23.16 45.78
CA GLU A 636 -5.34 -23.36 46.31
C GLU A 636 -4.58 -22.04 46.49
N ALA A 637 -4.65 -21.15 45.46
CA ALA A 637 -4.01 -19.84 45.51
C ALA A 637 -4.59 -18.95 46.60
N LEU A 638 -5.91 -18.97 46.81
CA LEU A 638 -6.56 -18.22 47.88
C LEU A 638 -6.19 -18.79 49.25
N GLN A 639 -6.22 -20.11 49.41
CA GLN A 639 -5.79 -20.78 50.68
C GLN A 639 -4.33 -20.46 51.01
N SER A 640 -3.44 -20.44 50.01
CA SER A 640 -2.03 -20.08 50.22
C SER A 640 -1.80 -18.65 50.70
N LEU A 641 -2.80 -17.78 50.60
CA LEU A 641 -2.78 -16.39 51.07
C LEU A 641 -3.41 -16.25 52.46
N GLU A 642 -4.23 -17.23 52.91
CA GLU A 642 -4.84 -17.23 54.26
C GLU A 642 -3.86 -17.60 55.38
N ILE A 643 -2.73 -18.25 55.04
CA ILE A 643 -1.76 -18.82 55.99
C ILE A 643 -0.70 -17.78 56.43
N ILE A 644 -0.83 -16.54 55.97
CA ILE A 644 0.02 -15.41 56.32
C ILE A 644 -0.77 -14.41 57.17
#